data_e340f3e441c1fee71c2c6f59a84f728b
#
_entry.id   e340f3e441c1fee71c2c6f59a84f728b
#
_cell.length_a   1.000
_cell.length_b   1.000
_cell.length_c   1.000
_cell.angle_alpha   90.00
_cell.angle_beta   90.00
_cell.angle_gamma   90.00
#
_symmetry.space_group_name_H-M   'P 1'
#
loop_
_entity.id
_entity.type
_entity.pdbx_description
1 polymer ?
#
loop_
_entity_poly.entity_id
_entity_poly.type
_entity_poly.pdbx_seq_one_letter_code
_entity_poly.pdbx_strand_id
1 'polypeptide(L)'
;MENNNNAGDTLHPPAAKHDGAAAQANPLSPTRHAKAEEDRKKEEAAASTPTSLEKLAQEIDQFVRRLKTDGNAHNFEIPDFAERYLDLVEEKIMKYDAGEGKPRWGEVSEEDSWLLNNANRFSKLMTLVTGNYPDHEPEKISGAQVSMMNRISSIHQRLMTYLEEDFRFLIEESRIPTELDPGGYNQNSIDTKGKQHMTASEQQQEVAQEQDGLEQDTNFPGYSEETIASLSKIASEMLFGGYESECCQVYIISRRNAFEEINQKLALEKISIDEMVTKVQWETMARDMIPAWINTLKQYAAVYFPGERKLTEAVFANNQAVAAGLFSSLSRGVVIQLLNFAEGAAMTKRAGEKLFKLLDMYESLCQVISNVARLFPDESVEEIKTEMNLAKSRLGEASIHIFCDLENQIKSETAKSAVPGGAVHPLTRYIMNYLSIAGDYKETLEQVFREHTKRDRSGSTSKNAEQKNEGSWDKETPSPFAKQTLRVMDLLDSSLEGKARLYKEVALSNFFMMNNGRYILQKIKSSKEMSKVMGDNWIRKKSSDLRNYHKNYQRETWNRVLQCLNHEGLTVNGKVHKPVLKERFKSFNSLFDEIHKTQSSWVVKDEQLQSELRVSISAVIIPAYRSFVARFAQTFDPGRQTEKYIKYQAEDIETYIDELFEGKPHQSIGKRRT
;
A
#
# COMPACT_ATOMS: atom_id res chain seq x y z
N MET A 1 53.26 -5.64 11.51
CA MET A 1 53.81 -6.54 12.56
C MET A 1 52.87 -7.72 12.54
N GLU A 2 53.23 -8.62 11.78
CA GLU A 2 53.91 -9.91 12.06
C GLU A 2 52.90 -10.88 12.64
N ASN A 3 52.51 -11.85 11.86
CA ASN A 3 53.17 -13.14 11.53
C ASN A 3 52.68 -14.20 12.52
N ASN A 4 52.42 -15.40 12.24
CA ASN A 4 52.69 -16.34 11.18
C ASN A 4 51.92 -17.63 11.45
N ASN A 5 51.46 -18.29 10.39
CA ASN A 5 51.82 -19.65 9.95
C ASN A 5 51.52 -20.82 10.90
N ASN A 6 51.13 -21.98 10.50
CA ASN A 6 51.35 -22.81 9.32
C ASN A 6 50.38 -24.03 9.41
N ALA A 7 49.77 -24.46 8.38
CA ALA A 7 50.14 -25.54 7.45
C ALA A 7 50.05 -26.95 8.04
N GLY A 8 49.38 -27.78 7.47
CA GLY A 8 49.43 -28.71 6.36
C GLY A 8 48.91 -30.06 6.92
N ASP A 9 48.48 -31.03 6.32
CA ASP A 9 48.64 -31.56 4.98
C ASP A 9 47.64 -32.74 4.78
N THR A 10 47.00 -32.79 3.69
CA THR A 10 46.73 -33.83 2.70
C THR A 10 46.79 -35.33 3.12
N LEU A 11 45.78 -36.12 2.70
CA LEU A 11 45.93 -37.09 1.62
C LEU A 11 44.70 -37.96 1.42
N HIS A 12 44.17 -37.94 0.22
CA HIS A 12 43.35 -38.98 -0.46
C HIS A 12 44.28 -39.98 -1.14
N PRO A 13 43.71 -40.97 -1.88
CA PRO A 13 42.98 -42.23 -1.67
C PRO A 13 43.84 -43.45 -2.11
N PRO A 14 43.43 -44.62 -2.49
CA PRO A 14 42.71 -44.90 -3.73
C PRO A 14 41.76 -46.13 -3.77
N ALA A 15 41.06 -46.20 -4.88
CA ALA A 15 40.24 -47.33 -5.37
C ALA A 15 41.10 -48.37 -6.12
N ALA A 16 40.60 -49.59 -6.23
CA ALA A 16 40.65 -50.51 -7.37
C ALA A 16 40.12 -51.88 -6.96
N LYS A 17 39.11 -52.37 -7.57
CA LYS A 17 38.92 -53.11 -8.84
C LYS A 17 39.24 -54.59 -8.73
N HIS A 18 38.25 -55.36 -9.16
CA HIS A 18 38.24 -56.54 -10.03
C HIS A 18 38.18 -57.96 -9.43
N ASP A 19 37.14 -58.54 -9.95
CA ASP A 19 37.00 -59.86 -10.65
C ASP A 19 36.92 -61.06 -9.75
N GLY A 20 35.97 -61.91 -9.92
CA GLY A 20 35.43 -62.62 -10.98
C GLY A 20 35.11 -64.06 -10.56
N ALA A 21 34.01 -64.50 -11.10
CA ALA A 21 33.76 -65.91 -11.52
C ALA A 21 33.35 -67.01 -10.57
N ALA A 22 32.09 -67.35 -10.74
CA ALA A 22 31.57 -68.66 -11.19
C ALA A 22 31.48 -69.85 -10.23
N ALA A 23 30.25 -70.30 -10.09
CA ALA A 23 29.69 -71.63 -10.22
C ALA A 23 29.90 -72.69 -9.09
N GLN A 24 28.89 -73.16 -8.47
CA GLN A 24 28.24 -74.44 -8.76
C GLN A 24 27.21 -74.86 -7.70
N ALA A 25 26.25 -75.53 -8.19
CA ALA A 25 24.98 -75.98 -7.73
C ALA A 25 24.97 -76.99 -6.59
N ASN A 26 23.86 -76.90 -5.76
CA ASN A 26 22.98 -77.95 -5.25
C ASN A 26 23.51 -78.96 -4.16
N PRO A 27 22.63 -79.60 -3.36
CA PRO A 27 21.17 -79.64 -3.32
C PRO A 27 20.49 -79.63 -1.92
N LEU A 28 19.24 -79.17 -1.94
CA LEU A 28 18.04 -79.69 -1.19
C LEU A 28 18.17 -80.29 0.22
N SER A 29 17.48 -79.64 1.17
CA SER A 29 16.63 -80.35 2.14
C SER A 29 15.44 -79.52 2.60
N PRO A 30 14.26 -80.06 2.68
CA PRO A 30 12.97 -79.30 2.87
C PRO A 30 12.55 -79.42 4.35
N THR A 31 12.58 -78.38 5.10
CA THR A 31 11.87 -78.22 6.40
C THR A 31 11.76 -76.78 6.87
N ARG A 32 11.27 -75.90 6.07
CA ARG A 32 10.96 -74.51 6.53
C ARG A 32 9.56 -74.01 6.19
N HIS A 33 8.75 -74.78 5.45
CA HIS A 33 7.38 -74.35 5.09
C HIS A 33 6.29 -74.74 6.09
N ALA A 34 6.52 -75.70 6.96
CA ALA A 34 5.51 -76.07 7.94
C ALA A 34 5.47 -75.17 9.20
N LYS A 35 6.58 -74.48 9.52
CA LYS A 35 6.64 -73.59 10.70
C LYS A 35 6.11 -72.20 10.44
N ALA A 36 6.19 -71.71 9.19
CA ALA A 36 5.68 -70.39 8.78
C ALA A 36 4.15 -70.34 8.61
N GLU A 37 3.53 -71.53 8.35
CA GLU A 37 2.08 -71.65 8.23
C GLU A 37 1.40 -71.86 9.59
N GLU A 38 2.09 -72.43 10.54
CA GLU A 38 1.62 -72.59 11.92
C GLU A 38 1.78 -71.29 12.75
N ASP A 39 2.82 -70.51 12.51
CA ASP A 39 2.98 -69.18 13.11
C ASP A 39 1.99 -68.12 12.46
N ARG A 40 1.68 -68.25 11.18
CA ARG A 40 0.64 -67.43 10.53
C ARG A 40 -0.77 -67.76 10.99
N LYS A 41 -1.07 -69.03 11.24
CA LYS A 41 -2.36 -69.42 11.81
C LYS A 41 -2.46 -69.12 13.30
N LYS A 42 -1.34 -68.94 14.03
CA LYS A 42 -1.35 -68.40 15.39
C LYS A 42 -1.49 -66.88 15.43
N GLU A 43 -0.94 -66.17 14.45
CA GLU A 43 -1.17 -64.69 14.30
C GLU A 43 -2.58 -64.37 13.82
N GLU A 44 -3.19 -65.14 12.89
CA GLU A 44 -4.58 -64.99 12.49
C GLU A 44 -5.60 -65.43 13.54
N ALA A 45 -5.22 -66.34 14.45
CA ALA A 45 -6.06 -66.75 15.60
C ALA A 45 -5.93 -65.79 16.79
N ALA A 46 -4.89 -64.94 16.85
CA ALA A 46 -4.72 -63.89 17.88
C ALA A 46 -5.48 -62.63 17.54
N ALA A 47 -5.97 -62.48 16.28
CA ALA A 47 -6.67 -61.28 15.82
C ALA A 47 -8.21 -61.30 16.04
N SER A 48 -8.78 -62.33 16.70
CA SER A 48 -10.23 -62.44 16.82
C SER A 48 -10.81 -62.72 18.22
N THR A 49 -10.02 -62.48 19.29
CA THR A 49 -10.61 -62.40 20.64
C THR A 49 -10.58 -60.96 21.12
N PRO A 50 -11.75 -60.30 21.38
CA PRO A 50 -11.74 -58.96 21.97
C PRO A 50 -10.95 -59.00 23.27
N THR A 51 -9.96 -58.10 23.41
CA THR A 51 -9.17 -57.91 24.62
C THR A 51 -10.11 -57.72 25.81
N SER A 52 -9.70 -58.16 26.98
CA SER A 52 -10.50 -57.98 28.20
C SER A 52 -10.97 -56.55 28.40
N LEU A 53 -10.19 -55.57 27.95
CA LEU A 53 -10.51 -54.14 28.00
C LEU A 53 -11.66 -53.74 27.05
N GLU A 54 -11.74 -54.30 25.83
CA GLU A 54 -12.82 -53.98 24.87
C GLU A 54 -14.18 -54.52 25.32
N LYS A 55 -14.22 -55.67 25.94
CA LYS A 55 -15.44 -56.23 26.53
C LYS A 55 -15.95 -55.34 27.67
N LEU A 56 -15.06 -54.96 28.59
CA LEU A 56 -15.38 -54.06 29.68
C LEU A 56 -15.81 -52.66 29.18
N ALA A 57 -15.16 -52.16 28.14
CA ALA A 57 -15.54 -50.90 27.49
C ALA A 57 -16.95 -50.93 26.90
N GLN A 58 -17.37 -52.06 26.27
CA GLN A 58 -18.72 -52.25 25.78
C GLN A 58 -19.75 -52.35 26.91
N GLU A 59 -19.39 -52.99 28.03
CA GLU A 59 -20.23 -53.04 29.22
C GLU A 59 -20.42 -51.65 29.85
N ILE A 60 -19.38 -50.82 29.89
CA ILE A 60 -19.46 -49.42 30.31
C ILE A 60 -20.35 -48.62 29.37
N ASP A 61 -20.21 -48.77 28.05
CA ASP A 61 -21.06 -48.07 27.08
C ASP A 61 -22.54 -48.46 27.23
N GLN A 62 -22.83 -49.76 27.54
CA GLN A 62 -24.19 -50.23 27.84
C GLN A 62 -24.70 -49.66 29.17
N PHE A 63 -23.88 -49.61 30.18
CA PHE A 63 -24.20 -49.06 31.49
C PHE A 63 -24.55 -47.57 31.38
N VAL A 64 -23.72 -46.76 30.67
CA VAL A 64 -23.96 -45.37 30.40
C VAL A 64 -25.29 -45.14 29.67
N ARG A 65 -25.64 -46.02 28.69
CA ARG A 65 -26.93 -45.95 27.98
C ARG A 65 -28.09 -46.25 28.88
N ARG A 66 -28.02 -47.27 29.76
CA ARG A 66 -29.09 -47.60 30.71
C ARG A 66 -29.33 -46.47 31.70
N LEU A 67 -28.28 -45.87 32.25
CA LEU A 67 -28.41 -44.72 33.16
C LEU A 67 -29.06 -43.51 32.54
N LYS A 68 -28.91 -43.28 31.21
CA LYS A 68 -29.58 -42.20 30.49
C LYS A 68 -31.09 -42.47 30.27
N THR A 69 -31.51 -43.76 30.21
CA THR A 69 -32.92 -44.14 29.95
C THR A 69 -33.74 -44.29 31.20
N ASP A 70 -33.14 -44.65 32.31
CA ASP A 70 -33.88 -45.05 33.51
C ASP A 70 -34.13 -43.89 34.50
N GLY A 71 -34.18 -42.67 34.16
CA GLY A 71 -34.62 -41.50 34.94
C GLY A 71 -34.52 -41.49 36.47
N ASN A 72 -34.11 -42.61 37.07
CA ASN A 72 -34.03 -42.89 38.50
C ASN A 72 -32.58 -43.12 38.96
N ALA A 73 -31.76 -42.12 38.75
CA ALA A 73 -30.30 -42.20 38.97
C ALA A 73 -29.86 -41.99 40.44
N HIS A 74 -30.79 -41.90 41.39
CA HIS A 74 -30.45 -41.55 42.78
C HIS A 74 -29.88 -42.68 43.63
N ASN A 75 -29.86 -43.93 43.15
CA ASN A 75 -29.33 -45.09 43.94
C ASN A 75 -28.83 -46.18 43.00
N PHE A 76 -27.70 -45.90 42.29
CA PHE A 76 -27.10 -46.96 41.52
C PHE A 76 -25.92 -47.59 42.27
N GLU A 77 -25.92 -48.90 42.35
CA GLU A 77 -24.75 -49.68 42.78
C GLU A 77 -23.72 -49.69 41.64
N ILE A 78 -22.48 -49.41 41.98
CA ILE A 78 -21.39 -49.43 41.00
C ILE A 78 -21.09 -50.91 40.68
N PRO A 79 -21.18 -51.32 39.41
CA PRO A 79 -20.91 -52.71 39.05
C PRO A 79 -19.42 -53.01 39.15
N ASP A 80 -19.06 -54.25 39.58
CA ASP A 80 -17.66 -54.75 39.67
C ASP A 80 -16.88 -54.59 38.37
N PHE A 81 -17.55 -54.64 37.20
CA PHE A 81 -16.88 -54.43 35.92
C PHE A 81 -16.41 -52.98 35.72
N ALA A 82 -17.04 -52.04 36.37
CA ALA A 82 -16.63 -50.65 36.29
C ALA A 82 -15.32 -50.42 37.04
N GLU A 83 -15.15 -50.97 38.22
CA GLU A 83 -13.88 -50.89 38.96
C GLU A 83 -12.73 -51.55 38.18
N ARG A 84 -12.96 -52.72 37.59
CA ARG A 84 -11.95 -53.39 36.75
C ARG A 84 -11.58 -52.59 35.52
N TYR A 85 -12.55 -51.88 34.94
CA TYR A 85 -12.30 -50.99 33.80
C TYR A 85 -11.43 -49.82 34.20
N LEU A 86 -11.70 -49.16 35.33
CA LEU A 86 -10.88 -48.10 35.89
C LEU A 86 -9.43 -48.58 36.15
N ASP A 87 -9.28 -49.79 36.80
CA ASP A 87 -7.96 -50.35 37.09
C ASP A 87 -7.11 -50.52 35.82
N LEU A 88 -7.71 -51.05 34.73
CA LEU A 88 -7.02 -51.28 33.45
C LEU A 88 -6.64 -49.96 32.76
N VAL A 89 -7.50 -48.95 32.82
CA VAL A 89 -7.20 -47.62 32.24
C VAL A 89 -6.12 -46.93 33.05
N GLU A 90 -6.19 -46.96 34.40
CA GLU A 90 -5.16 -46.44 35.29
C GLU A 90 -3.81 -47.12 35.08
N GLU A 91 -3.79 -48.46 34.94
CA GLU A 91 -2.55 -49.20 34.65
C GLU A 91 -1.91 -48.72 33.33
N LYS A 92 -2.72 -48.47 32.29
CA LYS A 92 -2.19 -47.97 31.02
C LYS A 92 -1.69 -46.53 31.15
N ILE A 93 -2.40 -45.66 31.86
CA ILE A 93 -1.97 -44.29 32.15
C ILE A 93 -0.65 -44.30 32.94
N MET A 94 -0.53 -45.19 33.98
CA MET A 94 0.72 -45.32 34.73
C MET A 94 1.91 -45.77 33.87
N LYS A 95 1.68 -46.61 32.85
CA LYS A 95 2.73 -47.00 31.91
C LYS A 95 3.20 -45.79 31.07
N TYR A 96 2.29 -44.95 30.62
CA TYR A 96 2.65 -43.75 29.92
C TYR A 96 3.46 -42.78 30.81
N ASP A 97 3.07 -42.64 32.09
CA ASP A 97 3.75 -41.77 33.04
C ASP A 97 5.10 -42.34 33.52
N ALA A 98 5.26 -43.68 33.57
CA ALA A 98 6.46 -44.34 34.09
C ALA A 98 7.65 -44.35 33.12
N GLY A 99 7.54 -43.75 31.93
CA GLY A 99 8.67 -43.57 31.01
C GLY A 99 8.68 -44.46 29.78
N GLU A 100 7.69 -45.35 29.60
CA GLU A 100 7.49 -46.03 28.30
C GLU A 100 7.02 -45.03 27.23
N GLY A 101 6.54 -43.84 27.68
CA GLY A 101 6.05 -42.75 26.85
C GLY A 101 4.76 -43.08 26.10
N LYS A 102 3.86 -42.14 26.00
CA LYS A 102 2.71 -42.24 25.08
C LYS A 102 3.23 -42.05 23.65
N PRO A 103 2.89 -42.93 22.67
CA PRO A 103 3.15 -42.64 21.26
C PRO A 103 2.58 -41.31 20.86
N ARG A 104 3.27 -40.56 19.97
CA ARG A 104 2.75 -39.31 19.43
C ARG A 104 1.55 -39.61 18.55
N TRP A 105 0.65 -38.63 18.48
CA TRP A 105 -0.52 -38.71 17.60
C TRP A 105 -0.12 -39.04 16.16
N GLY A 106 -0.76 -40.06 15.60
CA GLY A 106 -0.52 -40.53 14.22
C GLY A 106 0.57 -41.59 14.10
N GLU A 107 1.37 -41.89 15.14
CA GLU A 107 2.36 -42.97 15.10
C GLU A 107 1.71 -44.36 15.22
N VAL A 108 0.68 -44.48 16.06
CA VAL A 108 -0.06 -45.69 16.30
C VAL A 108 -1.56 -45.40 16.32
N SER A 109 -2.25 -45.67 15.23
CA SER A 109 -3.69 -45.39 15.08
C SER A 109 -4.58 -46.05 16.13
N GLU A 110 -4.18 -47.21 16.65
CA GLU A 110 -4.90 -47.90 17.71
C GLU A 110 -4.83 -47.13 19.04
N GLU A 111 -3.69 -46.51 19.33
CA GLU A 111 -3.50 -45.70 20.54
C GLU A 111 -4.29 -44.38 20.46
N ASP A 112 -4.30 -43.72 19.31
CA ASP A 112 -5.11 -42.52 19.07
C ASP A 112 -6.61 -42.83 19.28
N SER A 113 -7.06 -43.94 18.70
CA SER A 113 -8.43 -44.41 18.85
C SER A 113 -8.76 -44.80 20.30
N TRP A 114 -7.83 -45.46 21.00
CA TRP A 114 -7.97 -45.79 22.40
C TRP A 114 -8.14 -44.54 23.27
N LEU A 115 -7.29 -43.50 23.05
CA LEU A 115 -7.34 -42.27 23.81
C LEU A 115 -8.67 -41.53 23.62
N LEU A 116 -9.10 -41.34 22.36
CA LEU A 116 -10.37 -40.67 22.05
C LEU A 116 -11.56 -41.42 22.64
N ASN A 117 -11.62 -42.74 22.45
CA ASN A 117 -12.74 -43.56 22.94
C ASN A 117 -12.84 -43.56 24.46
N ASN A 118 -11.70 -43.59 25.15
CA ASN A 118 -11.71 -43.53 26.61
C ASN A 118 -12.02 -42.12 27.12
N ALA A 119 -11.46 -41.09 26.54
CA ALA A 119 -11.81 -39.70 26.85
C ALA A 119 -13.32 -39.48 26.74
N ASN A 120 -13.94 -39.90 25.64
CA ASN A 120 -15.39 -39.83 25.42
C ASN A 120 -16.21 -40.58 26.46
N ARG A 121 -15.80 -41.83 26.85
CA ARG A 121 -16.46 -42.63 27.89
C ARG A 121 -16.37 -41.95 29.24
N PHE A 122 -15.20 -41.45 29.62
CA PHE A 122 -15.01 -40.75 30.89
C PHE A 122 -15.76 -39.41 30.94
N SER A 123 -15.83 -38.66 29.84
CA SER A 123 -16.66 -37.47 29.74
C SER A 123 -18.14 -37.79 29.97
N LYS A 124 -18.64 -38.87 29.37
CA LYS A 124 -20.02 -39.37 29.62
C LYS A 124 -20.26 -39.78 31.04
N LEU A 125 -19.29 -40.51 31.64
CA LEU A 125 -19.36 -40.91 33.04
C LEU A 125 -19.36 -39.70 33.97
N MET A 126 -18.49 -38.74 33.75
CA MET A 126 -18.46 -37.47 34.49
C MET A 126 -19.80 -36.71 34.41
N THR A 127 -20.37 -36.58 33.21
CA THR A 127 -21.67 -35.94 33.03
C THR A 127 -22.79 -36.59 33.80
N LEU A 128 -22.81 -37.93 33.83
CA LEU A 128 -23.80 -38.72 34.60
C LEU A 128 -23.60 -38.60 36.11
N VAL A 129 -22.36 -38.62 36.54
CA VAL A 129 -22.02 -38.51 37.96
C VAL A 129 -22.32 -37.12 38.50
N THR A 130 -21.92 -36.09 37.78
CA THR A 130 -22.20 -34.67 38.19
C THR A 130 -23.68 -34.28 38.03
N GLY A 131 -24.38 -34.80 37.01
CA GLY A 131 -25.80 -34.51 36.78
C GLY A 131 -26.74 -35.14 37.78
N ASN A 132 -26.34 -36.25 38.46
CA ASN A 132 -27.11 -36.97 39.43
C ASN A 132 -26.97 -36.46 40.88
N TYR A 133 -25.99 -35.58 41.15
CA TYR A 133 -25.74 -35.05 42.47
C TYR A 133 -25.71 -33.51 42.41
N PRO A 134 -26.91 -32.83 42.48
CA PRO A 134 -26.94 -31.39 42.62
C PRO A 134 -26.38 -30.98 43.99
N ASP A 135 -25.68 -29.83 44.03
CA ASP A 135 -24.86 -29.28 45.10
C ASP A 135 -25.53 -29.15 46.50
N HIS A 136 -26.70 -29.68 46.75
CA HIS A 136 -27.48 -29.34 47.92
C HIS A 136 -27.63 -30.44 48.99
N GLU A 137 -27.19 -31.71 48.79
CA GLU A 137 -27.22 -32.73 49.84
C GLU A 137 -26.00 -33.66 49.90
N PRO A 138 -24.87 -33.21 50.45
CA PRO A 138 -23.65 -34.05 50.56
C PRO A 138 -23.75 -35.18 51.56
N GLU A 139 -24.78 -35.23 52.42
CA GLU A 139 -24.87 -36.21 53.52
C GLU A 139 -25.39 -37.58 53.08
N LYS A 140 -25.78 -37.81 51.80
CA LYS A 140 -26.31 -39.06 51.31
C LYS A 140 -25.39 -39.92 50.47
N ILE A 141 -24.15 -39.43 50.20
CA ILE A 141 -23.23 -40.13 49.33
C ILE A 141 -22.33 -41.05 50.16
N SER A 142 -22.23 -42.35 49.78
CA SER A 142 -21.35 -43.30 50.47
C SER A 142 -19.87 -42.98 50.19
N GLY A 143 -18.98 -43.22 51.16
CA GLY A 143 -17.53 -42.98 51.00
C GLY A 143 -16.93 -43.73 49.78
N ALA A 144 -17.47 -44.92 49.44
CA ALA A 144 -17.07 -45.65 48.24
C ALA A 144 -17.44 -44.94 46.95
N GLN A 145 -18.61 -44.30 46.86
CA GLN A 145 -19.06 -43.54 45.70
C GLN A 145 -18.19 -42.28 45.53
N VAL A 146 -17.86 -41.56 46.61
CA VAL A 146 -16.95 -40.41 46.56
C VAL A 146 -15.57 -40.80 46.05
N SER A 147 -15.04 -41.94 46.54
CA SER A 147 -13.73 -42.45 46.08
C SER A 147 -13.73 -42.74 44.59
N MET A 148 -14.79 -43.41 44.08
CA MET A 148 -14.92 -43.71 42.68
C MET A 148 -15.10 -42.47 41.80
N MET A 149 -15.89 -41.47 42.25
CA MET A 149 -16.00 -40.17 41.57
C MET A 149 -14.65 -39.49 41.43
N ASN A 150 -13.85 -39.47 42.48
CA ASN A 150 -12.50 -38.92 42.46
C ASN A 150 -11.60 -39.66 41.50
N ARG A 151 -11.67 -41.00 41.41
CA ARG A 151 -10.91 -41.81 40.45
C ARG A 151 -11.34 -41.48 39.02
N ILE A 152 -12.64 -41.48 38.72
CA ILE A 152 -13.17 -41.12 37.40
C ILE A 152 -12.67 -39.72 37.00
N SER A 153 -12.77 -38.73 37.92
CA SER A 153 -12.31 -37.36 37.67
C SER A 153 -10.79 -37.31 37.42
N SER A 154 -9.99 -38.03 38.19
CA SER A 154 -8.52 -38.08 38.01
C SER A 154 -8.14 -38.68 36.65
N ILE A 155 -8.75 -39.83 36.28
CA ILE A 155 -8.52 -40.47 34.98
C ILE A 155 -8.96 -39.53 33.85
N HIS A 156 -10.14 -38.94 33.95
CA HIS A 156 -10.65 -37.98 32.95
C HIS A 156 -9.70 -36.82 32.74
N GLN A 157 -9.22 -36.21 33.84
CA GLN A 157 -8.24 -35.13 33.78
C GLN A 157 -6.96 -35.55 33.07
N ARG A 158 -6.43 -36.77 33.37
CA ARG A 158 -5.21 -37.29 32.73
C ARG A 158 -5.41 -37.51 31.23
N LEU A 159 -6.53 -38.10 30.82
CA LEU A 159 -6.85 -38.33 29.42
C LEU A 159 -6.99 -37.00 28.66
N MET A 160 -7.61 -36.00 29.30
CA MET A 160 -7.72 -34.65 28.69
C MET A 160 -6.37 -33.93 28.59
N THR A 161 -5.47 -34.13 29.57
CA THR A 161 -4.09 -33.60 29.47
C THR A 161 -3.35 -34.21 28.27
N TYR A 162 -3.48 -35.52 28.02
CA TYR A 162 -2.88 -36.15 26.84
C TYR A 162 -3.49 -35.63 25.52
N LEU A 163 -4.80 -35.41 25.48
CA LEU A 163 -5.44 -34.80 24.30
C LEU A 163 -4.97 -33.36 24.07
N GLU A 164 -4.77 -32.57 25.14
CA GLU A 164 -4.23 -31.22 25.05
C GLU A 164 -2.79 -31.25 24.49
N GLU A 165 -1.94 -32.16 24.95
CA GLU A 165 -0.57 -32.34 24.46
C GLU A 165 -0.56 -32.72 22.98
N ASP A 166 -1.40 -33.65 22.55
CA ASP A 166 -1.54 -34.06 21.15
C ASP A 166 -2.10 -32.92 20.28
N PHE A 167 -3.10 -32.19 20.79
CA PHE A 167 -3.64 -31.03 20.10
C PHE A 167 -2.57 -29.96 19.89
N ARG A 168 -1.79 -29.67 20.92
CA ARG A 168 -0.66 -28.74 20.87
C ARG A 168 0.40 -29.20 19.88
N PHE A 169 0.79 -30.46 19.95
CA PHE A 169 1.75 -31.07 19.02
C PHE A 169 1.29 -30.94 17.56
N LEU A 170 0.04 -31.30 17.26
CA LEU A 170 -0.49 -31.21 15.89
C LEU A 170 -0.54 -29.78 15.38
N ILE A 171 -0.95 -28.84 16.21
CA ILE A 171 -1.11 -27.44 15.74
C ILE A 171 0.24 -26.69 15.62
N GLU A 172 1.27 -27.10 16.37
CA GLU A 172 2.60 -26.47 16.34
C GLU A 172 3.56 -27.18 15.38
N GLU A 173 3.70 -28.51 15.47
CA GLU A 173 4.72 -29.26 14.77
C GLU A 173 4.28 -29.74 13.38
N SER A 174 2.98 -30.01 13.17
CA SER A 174 2.48 -30.51 11.88
C SER A 174 2.19 -29.41 10.85
N ARG A 175 2.52 -28.16 11.17
CA ARG A 175 2.36 -27.04 10.24
C ARG A 175 3.45 -27.08 9.18
N ILE A 176 3.07 -27.21 7.93
CA ILE A 176 3.99 -27.04 6.79
C ILE A 176 4.34 -25.55 6.70
N PRO A 177 5.62 -25.16 6.87
CA PRO A 177 6.00 -23.77 6.73
C PRO A 177 5.61 -23.26 5.35
N THR A 178 4.85 -22.18 5.28
CA THR A 178 4.56 -21.51 4.02
C THR A 178 5.87 -20.86 3.57
N GLU A 179 6.49 -21.40 2.53
CA GLU A 179 7.60 -20.74 1.85
C GLU A 179 7.03 -19.52 1.12
N LEU A 180 6.94 -18.40 1.83
CA LEU A 180 6.82 -17.10 1.18
C LEU A 180 8.17 -16.86 0.53
N ASP A 181 8.24 -16.98 -0.79
CA ASP A 181 9.42 -16.57 -1.56
C ASP A 181 9.64 -15.06 -1.32
N PRO A 182 10.68 -14.65 -0.58
CA PRO A 182 10.94 -13.23 -0.35
C PRO A 182 11.40 -12.52 -1.62
N GLY A 183 11.61 -13.25 -2.71
CA GLY A 183 12.12 -12.78 -4.00
C GLY A 183 11.08 -12.63 -5.11
N GLY A 184 9.83 -13.03 -4.89
CA GLY A 184 8.74 -12.96 -5.87
C GLY A 184 8.17 -11.56 -6.13
N TYR A 185 8.77 -10.52 -5.58
CA TYR A 185 8.45 -9.15 -5.98
C TYR A 185 9.07 -8.87 -7.33
N ASN A 186 8.29 -9.07 -8.37
CA ASN A 186 8.53 -8.43 -9.63
C ASN A 186 8.55 -6.91 -9.37
N GLN A 187 9.76 -6.35 -9.25
CA GLN A 187 10.01 -4.90 -9.14
C GLN A 187 9.44 -4.10 -10.33
N ASN A 188 8.73 -4.76 -11.24
CA ASN A 188 8.18 -4.18 -12.46
C ASN A 188 6.72 -3.72 -12.36
N SER A 189 6.06 -3.79 -11.20
CA SER A 189 4.67 -3.32 -11.05
C SER A 189 4.46 -2.18 -10.04
N ILE A 190 5.54 -1.62 -9.47
CA ILE A 190 5.50 -0.32 -8.79
C ILE A 190 6.27 0.66 -9.68
N ASP A 191 5.88 0.75 -10.94
CA ASP A 191 6.18 1.94 -11.73
C ASP A 191 5.35 3.09 -11.20
N THR A 192 5.98 3.89 -10.36
CA THR A 192 5.76 5.33 -10.39
C THR A 192 5.69 5.72 -11.86
N LYS A 193 4.49 6.04 -12.35
CA LYS A 193 4.27 6.51 -13.71
C LYS A 193 5.09 7.77 -14.00
N GLY A 194 6.38 7.59 -14.20
CA GLY A 194 7.26 8.48 -14.90
C GLY A 194 7.10 8.20 -16.39
N LYS A 195 6.18 8.90 -17.06
CA LYS A 195 6.04 8.86 -18.50
C LYS A 195 7.36 9.24 -19.15
N GLN A 196 8.04 8.28 -19.75
CA GLN A 196 8.90 8.53 -20.91
C GLN A 196 8.09 8.28 -22.18
N HIS A 197 8.02 9.34 -22.96
CA HIS A 197 7.51 9.44 -24.31
C HIS A 197 8.22 8.46 -25.23
N MET A 198 7.48 7.55 -25.89
CA MET A 198 7.89 6.99 -27.18
C MET A 198 6.69 6.80 -28.11
N THR A 199 6.93 7.17 -29.32
CA THR A 199 6.16 7.33 -30.53
C THR A 199 5.30 6.13 -30.92
N ALA A 200 4.20 6.50 -31.57
CA ALA A 200 3.18 5.62 -32.17
C ALA A 200 3.72 4.68 -33.23
N SER A 201 3.21 3.45 -33.21
CA SER A 201 2.74 2.76 -34.43
C SER A 201 1.78 1.63 -34.05
N GLU A 202 0.74 1.58 -34.82
CA GLU A 202 -0.44 0.73 -34.89
C GLU A 202 -0.25 -0.77 -34.57
N GLN A 203 -1.18 -1.37 -33.79
CA GLN A 203 -2.10 -2.37 -34.36
C GLN A 203 -3.15 -2.82 -33.32
N GLN A 204 -4.32 -3.12 -33.82
CA GLN A 204 -5.59 -3.49 -33.23
C GLN A 204 -5.61 -4.88 -32.58
N GLN A 205 -6.64 -5.07 -31.71
CA GLN A 205 -7.23 -6.31 -31.19
C GLN A 205 -6.44 -7.00 -30.06
N GLU A 206 -7.00 -7.12 -28.85
CA GLU A 206 -8.13 -7.97 -28.48
C GLU A 206 -8.65 -7.61 -27.08
N VAL A 207 -9.96 -7.56 -26.93
CA VAL A 207 -10.67 -7.57 -25.67
C VAL A 207 -10.66 -9.02 -25.17
N ALA A 208 -9.88 -9.29 -24.13
CA ALA A 208 -10.00 -10.52 -23.36
C ALA A 208 -9.78 -10.21 -21.88
N GLN A 209 -10.84 -10.38 -21.13
CA GLN A 209 -10.95 -10.82 -19.73
C GLN A 209 -9.63 -10.92 -18.95
N GLU A 210 -9.26 -9.89 -18.20
CA GLU A 210 -8.36 -10.00 -17.06
C GLU A 210 -9.18 -10.23 -15.79
N GLN A 211 -9.70 -11.44 -15.65
CA GLN A 211 -10.01 -12.11 -14.40
C GLN A 211 -9.32 -13.46 -14.46
N ASP A 212 -8.03 -13.47 -14.23
CA ASP A 212 -7.30 -14.67 -13.77
C ASP A 212 -5.84 -14.27 -13.55
N GLY A 213 -5.39 -14.27 -12.32
CA GLY A 213 -3.98 -13.97 -12.05
C GLY A 213 -3.62 -13.76 -10.60
N LEU A 214 -4.36 -14.38 -9.65
CA LEU A 214 -3.97 -14.45 -8.24
C LEU A 214 -4.24 -15.83 -7.65
N GLU A 215 -3.97 -16.86 -8.43
CA GLU A 215 -3.68 -18.19 -7.89
C GLU A 215 -2.19 -18.27 -7.55
N GLN A 216 -1.74 -17.51 -6.57
CA GLN A 216 -0.59 -17.93 -5.78
C GLN A 216 -1.13 -19.02 -4.86
N ASP A 217 -0.71 -20.25 -5.10
CA ASP A 217 -0.83 -21.41 -4.22
C ASP A 217 -0.12 -21.15 -2.89
N THR A 218 -0.65 -20.21 -2.13
CA THR A 218 -0.26 -20.05 -0.75
C THR A 218 -1.00 -21.12 0.03
N ASN A 219 -0.30 -22.21 0.35
CA ASN A 219 -0.78 -23.32 1.18
C ASN A 219 -1.01 -22.86 2.64
N PHE A 220 -1.71 -21.75 2.82
CA PHE A 220 -2.11 -21.28 4.12
C PHE A 220 -3.52 -21.82 4.44
N PRO A 221 -3.73 -22.40 5.63
CA PRO A 221 -2.94 -22.31 6.86
C PRO A 221 -1.79 -23.33 7.04
N GLY A 222 -1.50 -24.14 6.05
CA GLY A 222 -0.33 -25.03 6.08
C GLY A 222 -0.55 -26.35 6.81
N TYR A 223 -1.80 -26.86 6.85
CA TYR A 223 -2.12 -28.18 7.42
C TYR A 223 -2.71 -29.08 6.34
N SER A 224 -2.38 -30.40 6.43
CA SER A 224 -3.06 -31.41 5.62
C SER A 224 -4.51 -31.60 6.08
N GLU A 225 -5.36 -32.09 5.19
CA GLU A 225 -6.76 -32.41 5.55
C GLU A 225 -6.84 -33.44 6.67
N GLU A 226 -5.89 -34.39 6.72
CA GLU A 226 -5.78 -35.42 7.78
C GLU A 226 -5.45 -34.79 9.14
N THR A 227 -4.51 -33.81 9.16
CA THR A 227 -4.17 -33.06 10.37
C THR A 227 -5.38 -32.25 10.86
N ILE A 228 -6.08 -31.55 9.97
CA ILE A 228 -7.29 -30.79 10.31
C ILE A 228 -8.37 -31.72 10.87
N ALA A 229 -8.58 -32.89 10.27
CA ALA A 229 -9.55 -33.85 10.75
C ALA A 229 -9.16 -34.42 12.15
N SER A 230 -7.87 -34.61 12.42
CA SER A 230 -7.37 -35.01 13.72
C SER A 230 -7.55 -33.91 14.77
N LEU A 231 -7.19 -32.68 14.46
CA LEU A 231 -7.44 -31.51 15.31
C LEU A 231 -8.94 -31.36 15.64
N SER A 232 -9.82 -31.57 14.66
CA SER A 232 -11.28 -31.48 14.86
C SER A 232 -11.80 -32.57 15.81
N LYS A 233 -11.29 -33.81 15.70
CA LYS A 233 -11.67 -34.90 16.60
C LYS A 233 -11.25 -34.61 18.04
N ILE A 234 -10.00 -34.18 18.23
CA ILE A 234 -9.47 -33.87 19.58
C ILE A 234 -10.23 -32.70 20.19
N ALA A 235 -10.38 -31.61 19.43
CA ALA A 235 -11.13 -30.43 19.90
C ALA A 235 -12.57 -30.79 20.30
N SER A 236 -13.25 -31.62 19.50
CA SER A 236 -14.62 -32.08 19.81
C SER A 236 -14.69 -32.83 21.13
N GLU A 237 -13.74 -33.71 21.38
CA GLU A 237 -13.70 -34.47 22.64
C GLU A 237 -13.29 -33.61 23.85
N MET A 238 -12.38 -32.68 23.69
CA MET A 238 -12.02 -31.73 24.76
C MET A 238 -13.19 -30.81 25.11
N LEU A 239 -13.89 -30.27 24.13
CA LEU A 239 -15.08 -29.45 24.35
C LEU A 239 -16.20 -30.25 25.04
N PHE A 240 -16.46 -31.48 24.57
CA PHE A 240 -17.43 -32.36 25.18
C PHE A 240 -17.05 -32.76 26.63
N GLY A 241 -15.78 -32.89 26.91
CA GLY A 241 -15.26 -33.19 28.25
C GLY A 241 -15.24 -32.00 29.22
N GLY A 242 -15.63 -30.78 28.77
CA GLY A 242 -15.63 -29.57 29.60
C GLY A 242 -14.29 -28.83 29.62
N TYR A 243 -13.35 -29.16 28.73
CA TYR A 243 -12.01 -28.56 28.58
C TYR A 243 -11.96 -27.58 27.42
N GLU A 244 -13.07 -26.84 27.20
CA GLU A 244 -13.17 -25.80 26.15
C GLU A 244 -12.13 -24.71 26.33
N SER A 245 -11.93 -24.24 27.57
CA SER A 245 -10.98 -23.17 27.91
C SER A 245 -9.55 -23.54 27.51
N GLU A 246 -9.10 -24.72 27.90
CA GLU A 246 -7.76 -25.25 27.65
C GLU A 246 -7.53 -25.45 26.14
N CYS A 247 -8.46 -26.08 25.45
CA CYS A 247 -8.42 -26.29 24.01
C CYS A 247 -8.33 -24.93 23.26
N CYS A 248 -9.20 -23.97 23.58
CA CYS A 248 -9.21 -22.64 22.99
C CYS A 248 -7.91 -21.87 23.28
N GLN A 249 -7.36 -21.99 24.49
CA GLN A 249 -6.12 -21.31 24.87
C GLN A 249 -4.93 -21.85 24.07
N VAL A 250 -4.79 -23.17 23.94
CA VAL A 250 -3.74 -23.78 23.10
C VAL A 250 -3.87 -23.28 21.66
N TYR A 251 -5.08 -23.31 21.08
CA TYR A 251 -5.32 -22.83 19.73
C TYR A 251 -4.92 -21.36 19.55
N ILE A 252 -5.39 -20.47 20.44
CA ILE A 252 -5.09 -19.03 20.35
C ILE A 252 -3.60 -18.76 20.46
N ILE A 253 -2.89 -19.41 21.38
CA ILE A 253 -1.45 -19.17 21.57
C ILE A 253 -0.68 -19.59 20.32
N SER A 254 -0.91 -20.81 19.83
CA SER A 254 -0.21 -21.35 18.67
C SER A 254 -0.50 -20.55 17.40
N ARG A 255 -1.77 -20.14 17.17
CA ARG A 255 -2.11 -19.34 16.00
C ARG A 255 -1.63 -17.89 16.09
N ARG A 256 -1.58 -17.31 17.30
CA ARG A 256 -0.97 -16.00 17.53
C ARG A 256 0.53 -16.01 17.20
N ASN A 257 1.24 -17.05 17.61
CA ASN A 257 2.65 -17.22 17.26
C ASN A 257 2.83 -17.33 15.73
N ALA A 258 1.95 -18.07 15.07
CA ALA A 258 1.96 -18.16 13.61
C ALA A 258 1.74 -16.80 12.92
N PHE A 259 0.83 -15.97 13.42
CA PHE A 259 0.64 -14.60 12.90
C PHE A 259 1.84 -13.69 13.19
N GLU A 260 2.49 -13.86 14.33
CA GLU A 260 3.72 -13.10 14.63
C GLU A 260 4.86 -13.45 13.66
N GLU A 261 5.03 -14.74 13.32
CA GLU A 261 5.98 -15.18 12.29
C GLU A 261 5.65 -14.57 10.90
N ILE A 262 4.36 -14.53 10.54
CA ILE A 262 3.89 -13.91 9.30
C ILE A 262 4.22 -12.40 9.30
N ASN A 263 3.95 -11.71 10.40
CA ASN A 263 4.25 -10.28 10.53
C ASN A 263 5.75 -10.01 10.37
N GLN A 264 6.61 -10.84 10.96
CA GLN A 264 8.07 -10.74 10.79
C GLN A 264 8.48 -10.95 9.32
N LYS A 265 7.95 -11.99 8.66
CA LYS A 265 8.22 -12.26 7.23
C LYS A 265 7.74 -11.13 6.31
N LEU A 266 6.63 -10.48 6.65
CA LEU A 266 6.08 -9.34 5.90
C LEU A 266 6.70 -8.00 6.30
N ALA A 267 7.70 -7.99 7.16
CA ALA A 267 8.37 -6.80 7.68
C ALA A 267 7.42 -5.79 8.34
N LEU A 268 6.34 -6.30 8.97
CA LEU A 268 5.45 -5.47 9.76
C LEU A 268 6.01 -5.33 11.18
N GLU A 269 6.67 -4.23 11.44
CA GLU A 269 7.22 -3.92 12.76
C GLU A 269 6.12 -3.53 13.76
N LYS A 270 6.28 -3.98 15.00
CA LYS A 270 5.38 -3.65 16.10
C LYS A 270 5.87 -2.38 16.79
N ILE A 271 5.44 -1.24 16.29
CA ILE A 271 5.84 0.08 16.79
C ILE A 271 4.63 0.79 17.41
N SER A 272 4.82 1.43 18.56
CA SER A 272 3.77 2.26 19.17
C SER A 272 3.54 3.56 18.36
N ILE A 273 2.34 4.13 18.45
CA ILE A 273 2.01 5.41 17.79
C ILE A 273 2.99 6.52 18.23
N ASP A 274 3.25 6.64 19.53
CA ASP A 274 4.17 7.66 20.07
C ASP A 274 5.59 7.49 19.54
N GLU A 275 6.07 6.27 19.44
CA GLU A 275 7.40 5.96 18.92
C GLU A 275 7.49 6.27 17.41
N MET A 276 6.45 5.94 16.65
CA MET A 276 6.34 6.25 15.23
C MET A 276 6.37 7.76 14.98
N VAL A 277 5.64 8.54 15.77
CA VAL A 277 5.54 10.00 15.63
C VAL A 277 6.83 10.70 16.07
N THR A 278 7.53 10.18 17.09
CA THR A 278 8.65 10.90 17.73
C THR A 278 10.04 10.42 17.28
N LYS A 279 10.19 9.14 16.92
CA LYS A 279 11.51 8.52 16.66
C LYS A 279 11.73 8.12 15.21
N VAL A 280 10.67 7.78 14.46
CA VAL A 280 10.81 7.28 13.09
C VAL A 280 10.99 8.42 12.11
N GLN A 281 12.06 8.37 11.30
CA GLN A 281 12.28 9.31 10.20
C GLN A 281 11.27 9.06 9.09
N TRP A 282 10.71 10.14 8.54
CA TRP A 282 9.70 10.03 7.47
C TRP A 282 10.22 9.30 6.23
N GLU A 283 11.46 9.51 5.86
CA GLU A 283 12.09 8.90 4.71
C GLU A 283 12.12 7.37 4.80
N THR A 284 12.43 6.83 5.98
CA THR A 284 12.38 5.39 6.28
C THR A 284 10.94 4.89 6.26
N MET A 285 10.02 5.63 6.90
CA MET A 285 8.61 5.28 6.92
C MET A 285 8.03 5.20 5.49
N ALA A 286 8.30 6.19 4.66
CA ALA A 286 7.76 6.30 3.31
C ALA A 286 8.37 5.29 2.32
N ARG A 287 9.67 4.94 2.50
CA ARG A 287 10.38 4.03 1.59
C ARG A 287 10.14 2.58 1.95
N ASP A 288 10.19 2.24 3.23
CA ASP A 288 10.26 0.86 3.69
C ASP A 288 8.96 0.42 4.39
N MET A 289 8.48 1.19 5.39
CA MET A 289 7.41 0.75 6.28
C MET A 289 6.00 0.87 5.65
N ILE A 290 5.69 1.95 4.95
CA ILE A 290 4.38 2.12 4.30
C ILE A 290 4.15 1.09 3.18
N PRO A 291 5.11 0.82 2.28
CA PRO A 291 4.96 -0.25 1.29
C PRO A 291 4.79 -1.63 1.93
N ALA A 292 5.58 -1.96 2.99
CA ALA A 292 5.42 -3.20 3.74
C ALA A 292 4.03 -3.30 4.37
N TRP A 293 3.55 -2.23 5.01
CA TRP A 293 2.21 -2.16 5.60
C TRP A 293 1.10 -2.36 4.55
N ILE A 294 1.19 -1.71 3.39
CA ILE A 294 0.21 -1.88 2.30
C ILE A 294 0.17 -3.32 1.82
N ASN A 295 1.34 -3.93 1.63
CA ASN A 295 1.44 -5.33 1.24
C ASN A 295 0.84 -6.24 2.31
N THR A 296 1.22 -6.05 3.56
CA THR A 296 0.72 -6.84 4.70
C THR A 296 -0.81 -6.74 4.80
N LEU A 297 -1.37 -5.54 4.70
CA LEU A 297 -2.82 -5.33 4.73
C LEU A 297 -3.54 -6.12 3.62
N LYS A 298 -3.01 -6.10 2.40
CA LYS A 298 -3.57 -6.84 1.26
C LYS A 298 -3.45 -8.35 1.44
N GLN A 299 -2.30 -8.84 1.92
CA GLN A 299 -2.07 -10.26 2.18
C GLN A 299 -2.99 -10.79 3.28
N TYR A 300 -3.17 -10.06 4.38
CA TYR A 300 -4.12 -10.46 5.42
C TYR A 300 -5.55 -10.50 4.89
N ALA A 301 -5.96 -9.50 4.12
CA ALA A 301 -7.31 -9.45 3.56
C ALA A 301 -7.61 -10.56 2.54
N ALA A 302 -6.62 -10.94 1.73
CA ALA A 302 -6.80 -11.88 0.63
C ALA A 302 -6.51 -13.34 1.01
N VAL A 303 -5.55 -13.58 1.91
CA VAL A 303 -5.01 -14.92 2.17
C VAL A 303 -5.16 -15.34 3.64
N TYR A 304 -4.57 -14.58 4.56
CA TYR A 304 -4.41 -15.06 5.93
C TYR A 304 -5.72 -15.07 6.72
N PHE A 305 -6.52 -14.02 6.67
CA PHE A 305 -7.82 -14.03 7.36
C PHE A 305 -8.81 -15.05 6.77
N PRO A 306 -8.99 -15.16 5.44
CA PRO A 306 -9.84 -16.22 4.88
C PRO A 306 -9.36 -17.62 5.22
N GLY A 307 -8.04 -17.86 5.18
CA GLY A 307 -7.46 -19.16 5.53
C GLY A 307 -7.64 -19.50 7.00
N GLU A 308 -7.38 -18.55 7.91
CA GLU A 308 -7.59 -18.73 9.35
C GLU A 308 -9.06 -19.01 9.70
N ARG A 309 -9.98 -18.28 9.05
CA ARG A 309 -11.40 -18.54 9.23
C ARG A 309 -11.77 -19.97 8.83
N LYS A 310 -11.32 -20.44 7.66
CA LYS A 310 -11.56 -21.81 7.21
C LYS A 310 -10.98 -22.83 8.17
N LEU A 311 -9.77 -22.61 8.67
CA LEU A 311 -9.14 -23.50 9.65
C LEU A 311 -9.96 -23.58 10.94
N THR A 312 -10.32 -22.41 11.49
CA THR A 312 -11.07 -22.35 12.75
C THR A 312 -12.43 -23.01 12.61
N GLU A 313 -13.15 -22.77 11.50
CA GLU A 313 -14.44 -23.41 11.21
C GLU A 313 -14.31 -24.92 11.02
N ALA A 314 -13.20 -25.42 10.46
CA ALA A 314 -12.98 -26.85 10.27
C ALA A 314 -12.58 -27.57 11.57
N VAL A 315 -11.71 -26.96 12.38
CA VAL A 315 -11.28 -27.54 13.66
C VAL A 315 -12.43 -27.57 14.68
N PHE A 316 -13.22 -26.49 14.75
CA PHE A 316 -14.36 -26.37 15.68
C PHE A 316 -15.71 -26.53 14.98
N ALA A 317 -15.79 -27.44 14.00
CA ALA A 317 -16.99 -27.64 13.17
C ALA A 317 -18.27 -27.91 13.99
N ASN A 318 -18.15 -28.57 15.15
CA ASN A 318 -19.25 -28.91 16.04
C ASN A 318 -19.68 -27.76 16.98
N ASN A 319 -18.92 -26.65 17.04
CA ASN A 319 -19.23 -25.48 17.86
C ASN A 319 -18.87 -24.18 17.12
N GLN A 320 -19.80 -23.73 16.29
CA GLN A 320 -19.60 -22.54 15.45
C GLN A 320 -19.42 -21.23 16.24
N ALA A 321 -19.99 -21.15 17.45
CA ALA A 321 -19.81 -19.98 18.30
C ALA A 321 -18.37 -19.85 18.78
N VAL A 322 -17.75 -20.99 19.20
CA VAL A 322 -16.32 -21.06 19.56
C VAL A 322 -15.45 -20.73 18.35
N ALA A 323 -15.73 -21.33 17.19
CA ALA A 323 -14.98 -21.03 15.96
C ALA A 323 -14.99 -19.55 15.62
N ALA A 324 -16.17 -18.91 15.62
CA ALA A 324 -16.34 -17.50 15.32
C ALA A 324 -15.63 -16.59 16.36
N GLY A 325 -15.70 -16.93 17.65
CA GLY A 325 -15.02 -16.22 18.74
C GLY A 325 -13.50 -16.28 18.65
N LEU A 326 -12.95 -17.46 18.35
CA LEU A 326 -11.51 -17.66 18.18
C LEU A 326 -10.97 -16.88 16.98
N PHE A 327 -11.62 -17.00 15.81
CA PHE A 327 -11.26 -16.25 14.62
C PHE A 327 -11.31 -14.73 14.88
N SER A 328 -12.39 -14.25 15.49
CA SER A 328 -12.56 -12.82 15.81
C SER A 328 -11.45 -12.31 16.74
N SER A 329 -11.14 -13.06 17.80
CA SER A 329 -10.09 -12.70 18.78
C SER A 329 -8.70 -12.61 18.14
N LEU A 330 -8.33 -13.58 17.31
CA LEU A 330 -7.04 -13.63 16.61
C LEU A 330 -6.91 -12.52 15.58
N SER A 331 -7.90 -12.40 14.68
CA SER A 331 -7.86 -11.48 13.56
C SER A 331 -7.97 -10.02 14.01
N ARG A 332 -8.76 -9.72 15.05
CA ARG A 332 -8.89 -8.38 15.61
C ARG A 332 -7.56 -7.82 16.13
N GLY A 333 -6.72 -8.66 16.74
CA GLY A 333 -5.40 -8.23 17.20
C GLY A 333 -4.52 -7.69 16.07
N VAL A 334 -4.52 -8.37 14.93
CA VAL A 334 -3.78 -7.95 13.73
C VAL A 334 -4.42 -6.69 13.10
N VAL A 335 -5.74 -6.64 12.99
CA VAL A 335 -6.45 -5.45 12.47
C VAL A 335 -6.08 -4.22 13.29
N ILE A 336 -6.14 -4.29 14.62
CA ILE A 336 -5.77 -3.17 15.52
C ILE A 336 -4.32 -2.75 15.29
N GLN A 337 -3.38 -3.69 15.13
CA GLN A 337 -1.97 -3.37 14.84
C GLN A 337 -1.83 -2.61 13.52
N LEU A 338 -2.51 -3.04 12.47
CA LEU A 338 -2.52 -2.37 11.16
C LEU A 338 -3.15 -0.98 11.24
N LEU A 339 -4.24 -0.82 11.98
CA LEU A 339 -4.92 0.48 12.15
C LEU A 339 -4.10 1.45 12.98
N ASN A 340 -3.41 0.98 14.04
CA ASN A 340 -2.50 1.81 14.83
C ASN A 340 -1.34 2.37 13.98
N PHE A 341 -0.82 1.58 13.05
CA PHE A 341 0.18 2.08 12.11
C PHE A 341 -0.38 3.19 11.22
N ALA A 342 -1.57 2.99 10.65
CA ALA A 342 -2.23 4.00 9.81
C ALA A 342 -2.50 5.30 10.58
N GLU A 343 -2.94 5.19 11.83
CA GLU A 343 -3.17 6.32 12.72
C GLU A 343 -1.88 7.06 13.05
N GLY A 344 -0.83 6.33 13.42
CA GLY A 344 0.50 6.90 13.68
C GLY A 344 1.05 7.66 12.47
N ALA A 345 0.93 7.10 11.26
CA ALA A 345 1.33 7.77 10.03
C ALA A 345 0.55 9.08 9.80
N ALA A 346 -0.76 9.08 10.04
CA ALA A 346 -1.62 10.27 9.93
C ALA A 346 -1.28 11.36 10.97
N MET A 347 -0.79 10.97 12.15
CA MET A 347 -0.42 11.88 13.24
C MET A 347 0.98 12.50 13.07
N THR A 348 1.81 12.02 12.17
CA THR A 348 3.14 12.60 11.94
C THR A 348 3.07 14.08 11.53
N LYS A 349 4.12 14.86 11.84
CA LYS A 349 4.18 16.28 11.47
C LYS A 349 3.85 16.46 9.98
N ARG A 350 2.95 17.39 9.69
CA ARG A 350 2.49 17.68 8.32
C ARG A 350 3.61 18.24 7.45
N ALA A 351 3.74 17.70 6.24
CA ALA A 351 4.66 18.17 5.23
C ALA A 351 4.15 17.76 3.83
N GLY A 352 4.42 18.56 2.82
CA GLY A 352 3.87 18.36 1.47
C GLY A 352 4.22 17.01 0.85
N GLU A 353 5.44 16.51 1.08
CA GLU A 353 5.93 15.23 0.57
C GLU A 353 5.17 14.00 1.11
N LYS A 354 4.41 14.17 2.19
CA LYS A 354 3.68 13.06 2.84
C LYS A 354 2.35 12.73 2.17
N LEU A 355 1.75 13.69 1.46
CA LEU A 355 0.39 13.56 0.92
C LEU A 355 0.18 12.25 0.17
N PHE A 356 1.03 11.96 -0.80
CA PHE A 356 0.80 10.87 -1.73
C PHE A 356 0.92 9.50 -1.05
N LYS A 357 1.81 9.38 -0.07
CA LYS A 357 1.93 8.16 0.72
C LYS A 357 0.74 7.91 1.65
N LEU A 358 0.17 8.98 2.22
CA LEU A 358 -1.07 8.86 3.00
C LEU A 358 -2.27 8.52 2.11
N LEU A 359 -2.29 9.00 0.86
CA LEU A 359 -3.31 8.63 -0.11
C LEU A 359 -3.18 7.17 -0.56
N ASP A 360 -1.95 6.65 -0.77
CA ASP A 360 -1.69 5.22 -1.04
C ASP A 360 -2.28 4.34 0.08
N MET A 361 -2.06 4.73 1.34
CA MET A 361 -2.62 4.02 2.50
C MET A 361 -4.15 4.12 2.56
N TYR A 362 -4.71 5.30 2.30
CA TYR A 362 -6.15 5.52 2.25
C TYR A 362 -6.82 4.63 1.20
N GLU A 363 -6.29 4.59 -0.03
CA GLU A 363 -6.79 3.75 -1.12
C GLU A 363 -6.73 2.26 -0.76
N SER A 364 -5.62 1.83 -0.14
CA SER A 364 -5.45 0.44 0.28
C SER A 364 -6.48 0.03 1.32
N LEU A 365 -6.79 0.90 2.30
CA LEU A 365 -7.88 0.65 3.25
C LEU A 365 -9.25 0.58 2.55
N CYS A 366 -9.54 1.51 1.63
CA CYS A 366 -10.79 1.50 0.88
C CYS A 366 -11.02 0.16 0.15
N GLN A 367 -9.96 -0.42 -0.41
CA GLN A 367 -10.05 -1.69 -1.15
C GLN A 367 -10.38 -2.88 -0.26
N VAL A 368 -9.90 -2.91 0.99
CA VAL A 368 -9.98 -4.10 1.84
C VAL A 368 -11.11 -4.07 2.87
N ILE A 369 -11.62 -2.89 3.28
CA ILE A 369 -12.60 -2.76 4.36
C ILE A 369 -13.78 -3.72 4.22
N SER A 370 -14.44 -3.74 3.04
CA SER A 370 -15.61 -4.57 2.83
C SER A 370 -15.29 -6.06 2.84
N ASN A 371 -14.12 -6.45 2.36
CA ASN A 371 -13.69 -7.85 2.30
C ASN A 371 -13.33 -8.36 3.70
N VAL A 372 -12.55 -7.59 4.45
CA VAL A 372 -12.17 -7.94 5.83
C VAL A 372 -13.39 -8.00 6.73
N ALA A 373 -14.26 -6.99 6.68
CA ALA A 373 -15.44 -6.93 7.54
C ALA A 373 -16.36 -8.15 7.36
N ARG A 374 -16.55 -8.63 6.13
CA ARG A 374 -17.39 -9.82 5.84
C ARG A 374 -16.86 -11.13 6.43
N LEU A 375 -15.59 -11.17 6.84
CA LEU A 375 -15.02 -12.34 7.47
C LEU A 375 -15.36 -12.45 8.96
N PHE A 376 -15.76 -11.37 9.60
CA PHE A 376 -16.14 -11.36 11.02
C PHE A 376 -17.59 -11.82 11.21
N PRO A 377 -17.93 -12.36 12.41
CA PRO A 377 -19.30 -12.65 12.80
C PRO A 377 -20.18 -11.39 12.74
N ASP A 378 -21.49 -11.56 12.48
CA ASP A 378 -22.43 -10.45 12.30
C ASP A 378 -22.40 -9.44 13.46
N GLU A 379 -22.22 -9.90 14.68
CA GLU A 379 -22.12 -9.06 15.88
C GLU A 379 -20.92 -8.11 15.87
N SER A 380 -19.80 -8.52 15.25
CA SER A 380 -18.54 -7.77 15.23
C SER A 380 -18.32 -6.98 13.92
N VAL A 381 -19.10 -7.23 12.88
CA VAL A 381 -18.90 -6.61 11.54
C VAL A 381 -18.94 -5.09 11.61
N GLU A 382 -19.95 -4.52 12.28
CA GLU A 382 -20.13 -3.07 12.34
C GLU A 382 -19.06 -2.38 13.21
N GLU A 383 -18.58 -3.05 14.26
CA GLU A 383 -17.47 -2.54 15.07
C GLU A 383 -16.18 -2.47 14.26
N ILE A 384 -15.80 -3.55 13.59
CA ILE A 384 -14.60 -3.61 12.74
C ILE A 384 -14.67 -2.60 11.59
N LYS A 385 -15.82 -2.50 10.92
CA LYS A 385 -16.03 -1.48 9.89
C LYS A 385 -15.84 -0.07 10.43
N THR A 386 -16.36 0.20 11.62
CA THR A 386 -16.27 1.52 12.26
C THR A 386 -14.83 1.86 12.57
N GLU A 387 -14.07 0.94 13.17
CA GLU A 387 -12.65 1.12 13.46
C GLU A 387 -11.83 1.38 12.18
N MET A 388 -12.02 0.55 11.15
CA MET A 388 -11.32 0.70 9.86
C MET A 388 -11.70 2.02 9.16
N ASN A 389 -12.98 2.41 9.18
CA ASN A 389 -13.44 3.67 8.60
C ASN A 389 -12.93 4.89 9.41
N LEU A 390 -12.72 4.76 10.71
CA LEU A 390 -12.13 5.81 11.53
C LEU A 390 -10.67 6.05 11.13
N ALA A 391 -9.86 5.00 11.02
CA ALA A 391 -8.47 5.11 10.56
C ALA A 391 -8.38 5.68 9.14
N LYS A 392 -9.22 5.16 8.21
CA LYS A 392 -9.34 5.72 6.85
C LYS A 392 -9.64 7.22 6.89
N SER A 393 -10.55 7.62 7.75
CA SER A 393 -10.96 9.01 7.90
C SER A 393 -9.82 9.91 8.40
N ARG A 394 -9.02 9.44 9.36
CA ARG A 394 -7.86 10.19 9.88
C ARG A 394 -6.78 10.38 8.81
N LEU A 395 -6.52 9.35 7.99
CA LEU A 395 -5.65 9.48 6.81
C LEU A 395 -6.20 10.52 5.82
N GLY A 396 -7.51 10.52 5.55
CA GLY A 396 -8.17 11.50 4.70
C GLY A 396 -8.06 12.92 5.26
N GLU A 397 -8.32 13.13 6.53
CA GLU A 397 -8.19 14.44 7.20
C GLU A 397 -6.75 14.97 7.16
N ALA A 398 -5.77 14.10 7.45
CA ALA A 398 -4.35 14.46 7.33
C ALA A 398 -4.00 14.89 5.89
N SER A 399 -4.50 14.15 4.89
CA SER A 399 -4.29 14.45 3.48
C SER A 399 -4.90 15.80 3.07
N ILE A 400 -6.12 16.11 3.50
CA ILE A 400 -6.77 17.41 3.25
C ILE A 400 -5.94 18.54 3.85
N HIS A 401 -5.54 18.39 5.10
CA HIS A 401 -4.76 19.43 5.78
C HIS A 401 -3.43 19.68 5.10
N ILE A 402 -2.74 18.64 4.63
CA ILE A 402 -1.47 18.77 3.89
C ILE A 402 -1.72 19.46 2.55
N PHE A 403 -2.77 19.09 1.82
CA PHE A 403 -3.10 19.74 0.55
C PHE A 403 -3.47 21.22 0.75
N CYS A 404 -4.27 21.54 1.76
CA CYS A 404 -4.65 22.91 2.08
C CYS A 404 -3.46 23.76 2.56
N ASP A 405 -2.42 23.13 3.13
CA ASP A 405 -1.21 23.86 3.57
C ASP A 405 -0.41 24.47 2.41
N LEU A 406 -0.66 24.05 1.15
CA LEU A 406 -0.13 24.73 -0.04
C LEU A 406 -0.46 26.22 -0.05
N GLU A 407 -1.62 26.63 0.47
CA GLU A 407 -1.97 28.05 0.59
C GLU A 407 -0.98 28.79 1.50
N ASN A 408 -0.63 28.18 2.64
CA ASN A 408 0.29 28.78 3.58
C ASN A 408 1.71 28.85 3.00
N GLN A 409 2.13 27.83 2.25
CA GLN A 409 3.40 27.85 1.55
C GLN A 409 3.49 28.96 0.51
N ILE A 410 2.41 29.19 -0.25
CA ILE A 410 2.34 30.32 -1.20
C ILE A 410 2.40 31.67 -0.47
N LYS A 411 1.65 31.82 0.62
CA LYS A 411 1.58 33.07 1.42
C LYS A 411 2.90 33.35 2.16
N SER A 412 3.63 32.31 2.57
CA SER A 412 4.90 32.43 3.29
C SER A 412 6.09 32.80 2.40
N GLU A 413 5.92 32.70 1.07
CA GLU A 413 6.95 33.02 0.10
C GLU A 413 7.14 34.55 -0.01
N THR A 414 8.00 35.09 0.84
CA THR A 414 8.23 36.54 1.00
C THR A 414 9.48 37.03 0.31
N ALA A 415 10.06 36.30 -0.66
CA ALA A 415 11.24 36.73 -1.39
C ALA A 415 11.07 38.17 -1.95
N LYS A 416 11.98 39.05 -1.51
CA LYS A 416 11.97 40.48 -1.85
C LYS A 416 12.74 40.79 -3.12
N SER A 417 13.36 39.80 -3.75
CA SER A 417 14.15 39.96 -4.97
C SER A 417 13.41 39.38 -6.18
N ALA A 418 13.45 40.12 -7.28
CA ALA A 418 12.93 39.65 -8.56
C ALA A 418 13.78 38.46 -9.09
N VAL A 419 13.13 37.55 -9.81
CA VAL A 419 13.84 36.41 -10.45
C VAL A 419 14.69 36.95 -11.62
N PRO A 420 15.98 36.68 -11.70
CA PRO A 420 16.83 37.18 -12.78
C PRO A 420 16.29 36.79 -14.15
N GLY A 421 16.34 37.76 -15.10
CA GLY A 421 15.91 37.55 -16.48
C GLY A 421 14.44 37.22 -16.68
N GLY A 422 13.57 37.44 -15.68
CA GLY A 422 12.13 37.13 -15.79
C GLY A 422 11.82 35.61 -15.93
N ALA A 423 12.70 34.74 -15.46
CA ALA A 423 12.53 33.28 -15.54
C ALA A 423 11.32 32.80 -14.73
N VAL A 424 10.90 31.55 -14.98
CA VAL A 424 9.83 30.88 -14.21
C VAL A 424 10.23 30.80 -12.74
N HIS A 425 9.36 31.29 -11.85
CA HIS A 425 9.60 31.32 -10.41
C HIS A 425 9.69 29.90 -9.82
N PRO A 426 10.60 29.62 -8.85
CA PRO A 426 10.69 28.32 -8.20
C PRO A 426 9.37 27.85 -7.58
N LEU A 427 8.63 28.73 -6.92
CA LEU A 427 7.29 28.45 -6.38
C LEU A 427 6.32 27.94 -7.45
N THR A 428 6.32 28.57 -8.63
CA THR A 428 5.48 28.11 -9.76
C THR A 428 5.79 26.67 -10.14
N ARG A 429 7.09 26.34 -10.23
CA ARG A 429 7.51 24.96 -10.55
C ARG A 429 7.10 23.99 -9.46
N TYR A 430 7.29 24.34 -8.20
CA TYR A 430 6.93 23.51 -7.06
C TYR A 430 5.42 23.22 -7.07
N ILE A 431 4.58 24.25 -7.09
CA ILE A 431 3.11 24.09 -7.06
C ILE A 431 2.62 23.31 -8.28
N MET A 432 3.12 23.60 -9.48
CA MET A 432 2.67 22.90 -10.68
C MET A 432 3.10 21.44 -10.74
N ASN A 433 4.30 21.09 -10.26
CA ASN A 433 4.72 19.71 -10.14
C ASN A 433 3.88 18.96 -9.09
N TYR A 434 3.61 19.61 -7.96
CA TYR A 434 2.77 19.05 -6.90
C TYR A 434 1.34 18.76 -7.41
N LEU A 435 0.71 19.72 -8.06
CA LEU A 435 -0.63 19.55 -8.65
C LEU A 435 -0.65 18.52 -9.79
N SER A 436 0.44 18.38 -10.53
CA SER A 436 0.55 17.33 -11.56
C SER A 436 0.45 15.94 -10.95
N ILE A 437 1.16 15.69 -9.86
CA ILE A 437 1.08 14.40 -9.13
C ILE A 437 -0.30 14.25 -8.47
N ALA A 438 -0.84 15.33 -7.87
CA ALA A 438 -2.19 15.31 -7.28
C ALA A 438 -3.28 14.98 -8.32
N GLY A 439 -3.03 15.26 -9.60
CA GLY A 439 -3.91 14.86 -10.70
C GLY A 439 -4.05 13.34 -10.85
N ASP A 440 -3.00 12.57 -10.54
CA ASP A 440 -3.03 11.11 -10.59
C ASP A 440 -3.91 10.53 -9.46
N TYR A 441 -4.06 11.26 -8.36
CA TYR A 441 -4.94 10.94 -7.21
C TYR A 441 -6.27 11.69 -7.21
N LYS A 442 -6.70 12.23 -8.36
CA LYS A 442 -7.89 13.09 -8.46
C LYS A 442 -9.13 12.45 -7.85
N GLU A 443 -9.41 11.20 -8.18
CA GLU A 443 -10.62 10.50 -7.72
C GLU A 443 -10.62 10.31 -6.19
N THR A 444 -9.48 9.94 -5.65
CA THR A 444 -9.27 9.78 -4.22
C THR A 444 -9.38 11.11 -3.48
N LEU A 445 -8.73 12.16 -4.01
CA LEU A 445 -8.84 13.51 -3.43
C LEU A 445 -10.27 14.03 -3.50
N GLU A 446 -10.99 13.84 -4.60
CA GLU A 446 -12.41 14.21 -4.68
C GLU A 446 -13.27 13.47 -3.66
N GLN A 447 -13.01 12.18 -3.44
CA GLN A 447 -13.70 11.40 -2.41
C GLN A 447 -13.41 11.93 -1.02
N VAL A 448 -12.12 12.09 -0.68
CA VAL A 448 -11.65 12.56 0.63
C VAL A 448 -12.23 13.95 0.96
N PHE A 449 -12.16 14.90 0.03
CA PHE A 449 -12.74 16.25 0.21
C PHE A 449 -14.27 16.22 0.35
N ARG A 450 -14.95 15.33 -0.36
CA ARG A 450 -16.41 15.16 -0.26
C ARG A 450 -16.82 14.58 1.10
N GLU A 451 -16.12 13.54 1.57
CA GLU A 451 -16.38 12.92 2.88
C GLU A 451 -16.16 13.94 4.02
N HIS A 452 -15.09 14.73 3.97
CA HIS A 452 -14.81 15.78 4.95
C HIS A 452 -15.89 16.86 4.96
N THR A 453 -16.29 17.36 3.81
CA THR A 453 -17.34 18.38 3.70
C THR A 453 -18.69 17.91 4.25
N LYS A 454 -19.02 16.61 4.12
CA LYS A 454 -20.23 16.03 4.71
C LYS A 454 -20.18 16.03 6.23
N ARG A 455 -19.02 15.72 6.83
CA ARG A 455 -18.83 15.71 8.29
C ARG A 455 -18.93 17.11 8.90
N ASP A 456 -18.27 18.10 8.30
CA ASP A 456 -18.34 19.49 8.77
C ASP A 456 -19.77 19.99 8.82
N ARG A 457 -20.62 19.60 7.86
CA ARG A 457 -22.04 19.93 7.83
C ARG A 457 -22.84 19.20 8.90
N SER A 458 -22.51 17.95 9.24
CA SER A 458 -23.20 17.19 10.28
C SER A 458 -22.85 17.64 11.71
N GLY A 459 -21.66 18.20 11.90
CA GLY A 459 -21.19 18.76 13.18
C GLY A 459 -21.69 20.18 13.48
N SER A 460 -22.18 20.90 12.48
CA SER A 460 -22.71 22.26 12.64
C SER A 460 -24.21 22.24 12.90
N THR A 461 -24.63 22.36 14.16
CA THR A 461 -26.03 22.47 14.63
C THR A 461 -26.68 23.82 14.25
N SER A 462 -26.48 24.30 13.05
CA SER A 462 -27.22 25.44 12.51
C SER A 462 -28.42 24.93 11.71
N LYS A 463 -29.58 24.96 12.34
CA LYS A 463 -30.90 24.55 11.83
C LYS A 463 -31.48 25.49 10.76
N ASN A 464 -30.71 26.10 9.90
CA ASN A 464 -31.20 26.94 8.80
C ASN A 464 -30.35 26.75 7.55
N ALA A 465 -30.39 25.57 6.94
CA ALA A 465 -30.04 25.38 5.55
C ALA A 465 -31.08 24.45 4.95
N GLU A 466 -31.89 25.02 4.07
CA GLU A 466 -32.94 24.36 3.31
C GLU A 466 -32.50 23.00 2.78
N GLN A 467 -33.33 22.00 3.02
CA GLN A 467 -33.32 20.69 2.37
C GLN A 467 -33.35 20.89 0.85
N LYS A 468 -32.21 21.07 0.22
CA LYS A 468 -32.05 20.85 -1.21
C LYS A 468 -31.79 19.37 -1.44
N ASN A 469 -32.75 18.76 -2.11
CA ASN A 469 -32.80 17.40 -2.62
C ASN A 469 -31.43 16.80 -2.91
N GLU A 470 -31.15 15.63 -2.32
CA GLU A 470 -29.98 14.78 -2.58
C GLU A 470 -29.99 14.10 -3.97
N GLY A 471 -30.70 14.62 -4.93
CA GLY A 471 -30.91 13.99 -6.26
C GLY A 471 -30.39 14.74 -7.48
N SER A 472 -29.90 15.98 -7.33
CA SER A 472 -29.41 16.75 -8.50
C SER A 472 -28.17 17.54 -8.14
N TRP A 473 -27.00 16.94 -8.35
CA TRP A 473 -25.77 17.71 -8.49
C TRP A 473 -25.85 18.43 -9.84
N ASP A 474 -26.20 19.72 -9.82
CA ASP A 474 -26.04 20.58 -10.98
C ASP A 474 -24.63 20.39 -11.55
N LYS A 475 -24.55 20.01 -12.81
CA LYS A 475 -23.29 19.77 -13.55
C LYS A 475 -22.36 20.99 -13.62
N GLU A 476 -22.76 22.12 -13.07
CA GLU A 476 -22.02 23.39 -13.11
C GLU A 476 -21.25 23.75 -11.83
N THR A 477 -21.52 23.11 -10.67
CA THR A 477 -20.79 23.47 -9.46
C THR A 477 -19.50 22.64 -9.31
N PRO A 478 -18.31 23.30 -9.21
CA PRO A 478 -17.06 22.60 -9.01
C PRO A 478 -17.06 21.75 -7.74
N SER A 479 -16.45 20.55 -7.78
CA SER A 479 -16.27 19.70 -6.60
C SER A 479 -15.50 20.43 -5.48
N PRO A 480 -15.59 19.99 -4.21
CA PRO A 480 -14.82 20.59 -3.11
C PRO A 480 -13.31 20.59 -3.39
N PHE A 481 -12.78 19.51 -3.96
CA PHE A 481 -11.37 19.43 -4.38
C PHE A 481 -11.05 20.43 -5.51
N ALA A 482 -11.91 20.54 -6.53
CA ALA A 482 -11.73 21.53 -7.60
C ALA A 482 -11.77 22.95 -7.06
N LYS A 483 -12.67 23.29 -6.13
CA LYS A 483 -12.71 24.60 -5.47
C LYS A 483 -11.41 24.91 -4.73
N GLN A 484 -10.87 23.94 -4.00
CA GLN A 484 -9.62 24.12 -3.29
C GLN A 484 -8.43 24.30 -4.25
N THR A 485 -8.38 23.54 -5.33
CA THR A 485 -7.35 23.66 -6.37
C THR A 485 -7.42 25.02 -7.05
N LEU A 486 -8.61 25.52 -7.42
CA LEU A 486 -8.80 26.85 -7.98
C LEU A 486 -8.30 27.93 -7.02
N ARG A 487 -8.59 27.80 -5.72
CA ARG A 487 -8.11 28.74 -4.70
C ARG A 487 -6.58 28.77 -4.58
N VAL A 488 -5.93 27.60 -4.64
CA VAL A 488 -4.46 27.51 -4.69
C VAL A 488 -3.92 28.24 -5.92
N MET A 489 -4.55 28.08 -7.09
CA MET A 489 -4.14 28.75 -8.33
C MET A 489 -4.35 30.25 -8.29
N ASP A 490 -5.44 30.75 -7.73
CA ASP A 490 -5.71 32.18 -7.55
C ASP A 490 -4.68 32.82 -6.61
N LEU A 491 -4.29 32.10 -5.54
CA LEU A 491 -3.24 32.57 -4.63
C LEU A 491 -1.87 32.59 -5.31
N LEU A 492 -1.56 31.59 -6.13
CA LEU A 492 -0.32 31.56 -6.91
C LEU A 492 -0.26 32.73 -7.87
N ASP A 493 -1.34 33.00 -8.61
CA ASP A 493 -1.42 34.14 -9.53
C ASP A 493 -1.24 35.47 -8.79
N SER A 494 -1.92 35.68 -7.67
CA SER A 494 -1.77 36.88 -6.83
C SER A 494 -0.33 37.03 -6.29
N SER A 495 0.31 35.94 -5.89
CA SER A 495 1.72 35.95 -5.47
C SER A 495 2.64 36.36 -6.62
N LEU A 496 2.42 35.78 -7.82
CA LEU A 496 3.21 36.13 -9.01
C LEU A 496 3.02 37.61 -9.43
N GLU A 497 1.81 38.15 -9.36
CA GLU A 497 1.55 39.60 -9.59
C GLU A 497 2.31 40.45 -8.58
N GLY A 498 2.33 40.06 -7.30
CA GLY A 498 3.13 40.73 -6.29
C GLY A 498 4.63 40.75 -6.62
N LYS A 499 5.16 39.60 -7.10
CA LYS A 499 6.56 39.46 -7.51
C LYS A 499 6.87 40.19 -8.82
N ALA A 500 5.92 40.29 -9.74
CA ALA A 500 6.04 41.05 -10.98
C ALA A 500 6.26 42.56 -10.72
N ARG A 501 5.70 43.07 -9.64
CA ARG A 501 5.90 44.52 -9.22
C ARG A 501 7.30 44.82 -8.72
N LEU A 502 8.13 43.78 -8.44
CA LEU A 502 9.52 43.98 -8.04
C LEU A 502 10.44 44.35 -9.21
N TYR A 503 9.97 44.17 -10.46
CA TYR A 503 10.74 44.59 -11.62
C TYR A 503 10.55 46.06 -11.88
N LYS A 504 11.66 46.82 -12.05
CA LYS A 504 11.63 48.22 -12.38
C LYS A 504 11.14 48.48 -13.80
N GLU A 505 11.42 47.54 -14.71
CA GLU A 505 11.08 47.60 -16.12
C GLU A 505 9.72 46.90 -16.35
N VAL A 506 8.74 47.67 -16.87
CA VAL A 506 7.38 47.17 -17.13
C VAL A 506 7.39 46.05 -18.17
N ALA A 507 8.26 46.14 -19.18
CA ALA A 507 8.42 45.10 -20.18
C ALA A 507 8.85 43.76 -19.55
N LEU A 508 9.84 43.77 -18.63
CA LEU A 508 10.33 42.57 -17.92
C LEU A 508 9.28 42.05 -16.95
N SER A 509 8.49 42.92 -16.32
CA SER A 509 7.36 42.53 -15.47
C SER A 509 6.31 41.71 -16.26
N ASN A 510 5.88 42.22 -17.43
CA ASN A 510 4.97 41.48 -18.30
C ASN A 510 5.57 40.20 -18.85
N PHE A 511 6.86 40.20 -19.17
CA PHE A 511 7.61 39.06 -19.63
C PHE A 511 7.66 37.94 -18.56
N PHE A 512 7.92 38.28 -17.28
CA PHE A 512 7.86 37.38 -16.16
C PHE A 512 6.48 36.71 -16.00
N MET A 513 5.40 37.53 -16.06
CA MET A 513 4.03 37.01 -15.96
C MET A 513 3.68 36.08 -17.13
N MET A 514 4.10 36.44 -18.34
CA MET A 514 3.91 35.61 -19.52
C MET A 514 4.64 34.27 -19.40
N ASN A 515 5.90 34.27 -18.96
CA ASN A 515 6.75 33.11 -18.84
C ASN A 515 6.18 32.12 -17.78
N ASN A 516 5.78 32.64 -16.60
CA ASN A 516 5.14 31.84 -15.56
C ASN A 516 3.76 31.32 -15.99
N GLY A 517 2.93 32.16 -16.56
CA GLY A 517 1.61 31.77 -17.04
C GLY A 517 1.66 30.73 -18.16
N ARG A 518 2.64 30.81 -19.08
CA ARG A 518 2.88 29.78 -20.11
C ARG A 518 3.21 28.43 -19.46
N TYR A 519 4.14 28.42 -18.50
CA TYR A 519 4.50 27.22 -17.77
C TYR A 519 3.31 26.59 -17.05
N ILE A 520 2.51 27.40 -16.34
CA ILE A 520 1.28 26.95 -15.66
C ILE A 520 0.32 26.31 -16.66
N LEU A 521 0.00 27.03 -17.75
CA LEU A 521 -0.96 26.56 -18.76
C LEU A 521 -0.50 25.28 -19.45
N GLN A 522 0.79 25.17 -19.74
CA GLN A 522 1.38 23.97 -20.33
C GLN A 522 1.26 22.77 -19.39
N LYS A 523 1.60 22.93 -18.13
CA LYS A 523 1.48 21.88 -17.11
C LYS A 523 0.02 21.42 -16.89
N ILE A 524 -0.93 22.36 -16.84
CA ILE A 524 -2.36 22.01 -16.71
C ILE A 524 -2.83 21.26 -17.97
N LYS A 525 -2.47 21.71 -19.16
CA LYS A 525 -2.88 21.05 -20.41
C LYS A 525 -2.23 19.68 -20.63
N SER A 526 -1.03 19.46 -20.09
CA SER A 526 -0.35 18.16 -20.19
C SER A 526 -0.99 17.09 -19.30
N SER A 527 -1.70 17.46 -18.24
CA SER A 527 -2.46 16.56 -17.38
C SER A 527 -3.94 16.59 -17.74
N LYS A 528 -4.46 15.49 -18.30
CA LYS A 528 -5.87 15.35 -18.66
C LYS A 528 -6.78 15.53 -17.43
N GLU A 529 -6.36 15.00 -16.29
CA GLU A 529 -7.14 15.06 -15.06
C GLU A 529 -7.15 16.47 -14.46
N MET A 530 -6.00 17.15 -14.42
CA MET A 530 -5.94 18.55 -13.96
C MET A 530 -6.67 19.50 -14.91
N SER A 531 -6.66 19.25 -16.22
CA SER A 531 -7.47 20.03 -17.18
C SER A 531 -8.96 19.93 -16.87
N LYS A 532 -9.46 18.74 -16.49
CA LYS A 532 -10.85 18.55 -16.05
C LYS A 532 -11.15 19.25 -14.73
N VAL A 533 -10.23 19.21 -13.77
CA VAL A 533 -10.37 19.89 -12.46
C VAL A 533 -10.48 21.41 -12.63
N MET A 534 -9.61 21.99 -13.47
CA MET A 534 -9.59 23.43 -13.72
C MET A 534 -10.75 23.91 -14.59
N GLY A 535 -11.17 23.12 -15.56
CA GLY A 535 -12.24 23.42 -16.50
C GLY A 535 -11.85 24.37 -17.63
N ASP A 536 -12.61 24.29 -18.73
CA ASP A 536 -12.33 25.05 -19.98
C ASP A 536 -12.36 26.54 -19.78
N ASN A 537 -13.25 27.07 -18.94
CA ASN A 537 -13.40 28.49 -18.72
C ASN A 537 -12.13 29.08 -18.08
N TRP A 538 -11.54 28.41 -17.10
CA TRP A 538 -10.28 28.82 -16.49
C TRP A 538 -9.14 28.80 -17.52
N ILE A 539 -9.04 27.72 -18.31
CA ILE A 539 -8.02 27.57 -19.36
C ILE A 539 -8.12 28.68 -20.41
N ARG A 540 -9.35 29.03 -20.84
CA ARG A 540 -9.57 30.15 -21.80
C ARG A 540 -9.19 31.50 -21.20
N LYS A 541 -9.59 31.77 -19.95
CA LYS A 541 -9.21 33.00 -19.22
C LYS A 541 -7.69 33.11 -19.15
N LYS A 542 -7.01 32.10 -18.67
CA LYS A 542 -5.55 32.08 -18.53
C LYS A 542 -4.84 32.27 -19.88
N SER A 543 -5.35 31.66 -20.95
CA SER A 543 -4.83 31.85 -22.31
C SER A 543 -5.03 33.28 -22.82
N SER A 544 -6.12 33.95 -22.42
CA SER A 544 -6.36 35.37 -22.73
C SER A 544 -5.38 36.26 -21.98
N ASP A 545 -5.15 36.01 -20.70
CA ASP A 545 -4.21 36.79 -19.89
C ASP A 545 -2.78 36.69 -20.46
N LEU A 546 -2.36 35.53 -20.93
CA LEU A 546 -1.07 35.32 -21.60
C LEU A 546 -0.95 36.20 -22.86
N ARG A 547 -2.01 36.23 -23.68
CA ARG A 547 -2.01 37.12 -24.89
C ARG A 547 -1.92 38.58 -24.51
N ASN A 548 -2.54 38.99 -23.41
CA ASN A 548 -2.47 40.37 -22.91
C ASN A 548 -1.06 40.72 -22.42
N TYR A 549 -0.40 39.83 -21.65
CA TYR A 549 0.99 40.06 -21.24
C TYR A 549 1.94 40.12 -22.43
N HIS A 550 1.74 39.27 -23.46
CA HIS A 550 2.52 39.35 -24.70
C HIS A 550 2.34 40.66 -25.43
N LYS A 551 1.09 41.11 -25.62
CA LYS A 551 0.80 42.41 -26.24
C LYS A 551 1.39 43.57 -25.44
N ASN A 552 1.29 43.55 -24.11
CA ASN A 552 1.86 44.59 -23.27
C ASN A 552 3.38 44.59 -23.36
N TYR A 553 4.04 43.44 -23.34
CA TYR A 553 5.48 43.33 -23.56
C TYR A 553 5.88 43.95 -24.91
N GLN A 554 5.21 43.59 -25.99
CA GLN A 554 5.51 44.16 -27.33
C GLN A 554 5.32 45.63 -27.35
N ARG A 555 4.24 46.18 -26.78
CA ARG A 555 3.96 47.60 -26.74
C ARG A 555 5.03 48.36 -25.95
N GLU A 556 5.38 47.90 -24.78
CA GLU A 556 6.34 48.60 -23.91
C GLU A 556 7.78 48.56 -24.46
N THR A 557 8.14 47.53 -25.20
CA THR A 557 9.51 47.39 -25.77
C THR A 557 9.57 47.95 -27.18
N TRP A 558 8.76 47.43 -28.11
CA TRP A 558 8.99 47.55 -29.55
C TRP A 558 8.28 48.74 -30.17
N ASN A 559 7.22 49.31 -29.55
CA ASN A 559 6.58 50.52 -30.06
C ASN A 559 7.56 51.72 -30.10
N ARG A 560 8.46 51.83 -29.14
CA ARG A 560 9.47 52.91 -29.12
C ARG A 560 10.44 52.76 -30.30
N VAL A 561 10.80 51.56 -30.66
CA VAL A 561 11.65 51.26 -31.83
C VAL A 561 10.88 51.59 -33.11
N LEU A 562 9.60 51.20 -33.23
CA LEU A 562 8.76 51.49 -34.38
C LEU A 562 8.51 53.00 -34.56
N GLN A 563 8.39 53.75 -33.46
CA GLN A 563 8.27 55.22 -33.54
C GLN A 563 9.49 55.89 -34.18
N CYS A 564 10.70 55.31 -34.02
CA CYS A 564 11.89 55.81 -34.72
C CYS A 564 11.81 55.58 -36.24
N LEU A 565 11.05 54.59 -36.67
CA LEU A 565 10.83 54.23 -38.08
C LEU A 565 9.60 54.91 -38.69
N ASN A 566 8.89 55.77 -37.94
CA ASN A 566 7.76 56.54 -38.47
C ASN A 566 8.26 57.66 -39.44
N HIS A 567 7.68 57.72 -40.61
CA HIS A 567 8.04 58.64 -41.64
C HIS A 567 7.32 60.00 -41.56
N GLU A 568 6.40 60.17 -40.65
CA GLU A 568 5.68 61.45 -40.44
C GLU A 568 6.66 62.58 -40.03
N GLY A 569 6.53 63.68 -40.63
CA GLY A 569 7.38 64.86 -40.35
C GLY A 569 8.77 64.84 -40.98
N LEU A 570 9.15 63.76 -41.69
CA LEU A 570 10.46 63.64 -42.34
C LEU A 570 10.54 64.31 -43.68
N THR A 571 9.38 64.64 -44.32
CA THR A 571 9.32 65.31 -45.61
C THR A 571 8.53 66.62 -45.46
N VAL A 572 9.18 67.73 -45.72
CA VAL A 572 8.59 69.08 -45.71
C VAL A 572 8.77 69.67 -47.11
N ASN A 573 7.68 70.08 -47.75
CA ASN A 573 7.66 70.65 -49.12
C ASN A 573 8.37 69.76 -50.18
N GLY A 574 8.17 68.39 -50.05
CA GLY A 574 8.75 67.40 -50.96
C GLY A 574 10.23 67.14 -50.75
N LYS A 575 10.90 67.76 -49.78
CA LYS A 575 12.32 67.48 -49.45
C LYS A 575 12.45 66.79 -48.10
N VAL A 576 13.35 65.80 -48.04
CA VAL A 576 13.66 65.10 -46.79
C VAL A 576 14.48 65.95 -45.84
N HIS A 577 14.05 66.09 -44.58
CA HIS A 577 14.76 66.88 -43.57
C HIS A 577 15.90 66.03 -42.99
N LYS A 578 17.11 66.09 -43.64
CA LYS A 578 18.30 65.29 -43.31
C LYS A 578 18.65 65.26 -41.80
N PRO A 579 18.60 66.41 -41.05
CA PRO A 579 18.92 66.35 -39.60
C PRO A 579 17.98 65.43 -38.78
N VAL A 580 16.66 65.51 -39.01
CA VAL A 580 15.65 64.73 -38.33
C VAL A 580 15.79 63.25 -38.72
N LEU A 581 16.04 62.95 -39.99
CA LEU A 581 16.32 61.60 -40.46
C LEU A 581 17.57 60.96 -39.77
N LYS A 582 18.64 61.75 -39.69
CA LYS A 582 19.86 61.32 -38.99
C LYS A 582 19.59 60.96 -37.51
N GLU A 583 18.78 61.80 -36.85
CA GLU A 583 18.40 61.58 -35.45
C GLU A 583 17.53 60.32 -35.29
N ARG A 584 16.57 60.07 -36.22
CA ARG A 584 15.74 58.87 -36.22
C ARG A 584 16.59 57.57 -36.31
N PHE A 585 17.58 57.55 -37.24
CA PHE A 585 18.47 56.38 -37.34
C PHE A 585 19.35 56.20 -36.11
N LYS A 586 19.90 57.28 -35.54
CA LYS A 586 20.66 57.21 -34.31
C LYS A 586 19.83 56.68 -33.13
N SER A 587 18.59 57.20 -32.98
CA SER A 587 17.67 56.77 -31.93
C SER A 587 17.28 55.31 -32.11
N PHE A 588 17.02 54.84 -33.35
CA PHE A 588 16.76 53.45 -33.65
C PHE A 588 17.97 52.56 -33.25
N ASN A 589 19.17 52.89 -33.71
CA ASN A 589 20.36 52.13 -33.42
C ASN A 589 20.62 52.02 -31.90
N SER A 590 20.50 53.15 -31.18
CA SER A 590 20.72 53.18 -29.74
C SER A 590 19.70 52.35 -28.98
N LEU A 591 18.41 52.48 -29.32
CA LEU A 591 17.34 51.71 -28.67
C LEU A 591 17.44 50.23 -28.99
N PHE A 592 17.76 49.88 -30.23
CA PHE A 592 17.90 48.47 -30.63
C PHE A 592 19.09 47.80 -29.93
N ASP A 593 20.24 48.49 -29.87
CA ASP A 593 21.42 48.03 -29.12
C ASP A 593 21.12 47.84 -27.64
N GLU A 594 20.40 48.79 -27.01
CA GLU A 594 20.00 48.71 -25.61
C GLU A 594 19.06 47.52 -25.34
N ILE A 595 18.05 47.32 -26.20
CA ILE A 595 17.10 46.22 -26.11
C ILE A 595 17.83 44.88 -26.27
N HIS A 596 18.66 44.75 -27.32
CA HIS A 596 19.42 43.50 -27.54
C HIS A 596 20.32 43.20 -26.35
N LYS A 597 21.08 44.18 -25.85
CA LYS A 597 21.95 44.03 -24.69
C LYS A 597 21.18 43.58 -23.43
N THR A 598 19.99 44.12 -23.21
CA THR A 598 19.18 43.84 -22.03
C THR A 598 18.47 42.50 -22.17
N GLN A 599 17.80 42.28 -23.30
CA GLN A 599 16.89 41.14 -23.47
C GLN A 599 17.60 39.84 -23.89
N SER A 600 18.84 39.89 -24.37
CA SER A 600 19.65 38.66 -24.51
C SER A 600 19.94 37.99 -23.17
N SER A 601 19.92 38.76 -22.06
CA SER A 601 20.04 38.24 -20.69
C SER A 601 18.72 37.68 -20.08
N TRP A 602 17.57 37.94 -20.73
CA TRP A 602 16.30 37.39 -20.27
C TRP A 602 16.20 35.91 -20.58
N VAL A 603 15.38 35.17 -19.81
CA VAL A 603 15.40 33.71 -19.83
C VAL A 603 14.03 33.15 -20.21
N VAL A 604 13.92 32.51 -21.36
CA VAL A 604 12.80 31.63 -21.71
C VAL A 604 13.32 30.22 -21.91
N LYS A 605 12.86 29.27 -21.10
CA LYS A 605 13.24 27.85 -21.23
C LYS A 605 12.32 27.06 -22.15
N ASP A 606 11.14 27.59 -22.44
CA ASP A 606 10.18 26.99 -23.37
C ASP A 606 10.56 27.39 -24.79
N GLU A 607 11.12 26.46 -25.56
CA GLU A 607 11.61 26.72 -26.93
C GLU A 607 10.51 27.21 -27.87
N GLN A 608 9.28 26.72 -27.69
CA GLN A 608 8.16 27.16 -28.50
C GLN A 608 7.79 28.62 -28.19
N LEU A 609 7.71 28.99 -26.91
CA LEU A 609 7.45 30.38 -26.52
C LEU A 609 8.58 31.31 -26.99
N GLN A 610 9.83 30.88 -26.89
CA GLN A 610 10.99 31.62 -27.36
C GLN A 610 10.88 31.89 -28.87
N SER A 611 10.58 30.87 -29.66
CA SER A 611 10.36 30.96 -31.09
C SER A 611 9.15 31.86 -31.44
N GLU A 612 8.01 31.67 -30.77
CA GLU A 612 6.81 32.51 -30.95
C GLU A 612 7.12 34.00 -30.71
N LEU A 613 7.90 34.31 -29.69
CA LEU A 613 8.32 35.68 -29.37
C LEU A 613 9.20 36.29 -30.47
N ARG A 614 10.25 35.57 -30.88
CA ARG A 614 11.21 35.98 -31.92
C ARG A 614 10.50 36.23 -33.25
N VAL A 615 9.69 35.26 -33.69
CA VAL A 615 8.87 35.39 -34.92
C VAL A 615 7.93 36.61 -34.84
N SER A 616 7.25 36.77 -33.73
CA SER A 616 6.32 37.87 -33.51
C SER A 616 7.00 39.24 -33.53
N ILE A 617 8.23 39.35 -33.02
CA ILE A 617 9.06 40.59 -33.08
C ILE A 617 9.54 40.84 -34.51
N SER A 618 10.12 39.82 -35.16
CA SER A 618 10.62 39.89 -36.54
C SER A 618 9.54 40.30 -37.52
N ALA A 619 8.32 39.75 -37.38
CA ALA A 619 7.17 40.05 -38.23
C ALA A 619 6.77 41.55 -38.21
N VAL A 620 7.10 42.27 -37.14
CA VAL A 620 6.77 43.69 -37.00
C VAL A 620 7.96 44.60 -37.32
N ILE A 621 9.14 44.25 -36.80
CA ILE A 621 10.33 45.12 -36.89
C ILE A 621 10.98 45.07 -38.29
N ILE A 622 11.17 43.89 -38.86
CA ILE A 622 11.92 43.73 -40.11
C ILE A 622 11.21 44.43 -41.30
N PRO A 623 9.91 44.30 -41.53
CA PRO A 623 9.23 44.98 -42.61
C PRO A 623 9.25 46.51 -42.44
N ALA A 624 9.04 46.99 -41.20
CA ALA A 624 9.11 48.42 -40.89
C ALA A 624 10.48 49.00 -41.19
N TYR A 625 11.55 48.31 -40.76
CA TYR A 625 12.93 48.70 -40.99
C TYR A 625 13.29 48.66 -42.48
N ARG A 626 12.97 47.59 -43.20
CA ARG A 626 13.19 47.44 -44.64
C ARG A 626 12.51 48.57 -45.42
N SER A 627 11.25 48.89 -45.12
CA SER A 627 10.49 49.99 -45.74
C SER A 627 11.13 51.34 -45.47
N PHE A 628 11.58 51.57 -44.21
CA PHE A 628 12.22 52.83 -43.83
C PHE A 628 13.57 53.01 -44.52
N VAL A 629 14.43 51.99 -44.53
CA VAL A 629 15.73 52.03 -45.22
C VAL A 629 15.54 52.16 -46.71
N ALA A 630 14.68 51.37 -47.35
CA ALA A 630 14.44 51.48 -48.81
C ALA A 630 14.01 52.90 -49.25
N ARG A 631 13.19 53.59 -48.42
CA ARG A 631 12.69 54.91 -48.70
C ARG A 631 13.72 56.02 -48.50
N PHE A 632 14.61 55.86 -47.50
CA PHE A 632 15.47 56.98 -47.06
C PHE A 632 16.96 56.82 -47.29
N ALA A 633 17.43 55.58 -47.62
CA ALA A 633 18.86 55.29 -47.77
C ALA A 633 19.52 56.18 -48.83
N GLN A 634 18.80 56.46 -49.94
CA GLN A 634 19.33 57.31 -51.05
C GLN A 634 19.51 58.77 -50.65
N THR A 635 18.97 59.19 -49.48
CA THR A 635 19.12 60.54 -48.99
C THR A 635 20.52 60.86 -48.42
N PHE A 636 21.28 59.79 -48.15
CA PHE A 636 22.65 59.86 -47.66
C PHE A 636 23.62 59.71 -48.84
N ASP A 637 24.70 60.48 -48.80
CA ASP A 637 25.75 60.39 -49.76
C ASP A 637 26.53 59.09 -49.56
N PRO A 638 26.84 58.33 -50.64
CA PRO A 638 27.54 57.06 -50.52
C PRO A 638 28.92 57.20 -49.81
N GLY A 639 29.20 56.38 -48.81
CA GLY A 639 30.45 56.39 -48.07
C GLY A 639 30.30 56.31 -46.56
N ARG A 640 31.37 56.67 -45.81
CA ARG A 640 31.40 56.61 -44.33
C ARG A 640 30.22 57.23 -43.58
N GLN A 641 29.48 58.14 -44.21
CA GLN A 641 28.29 58.74 -43.60
C GLN A 641 27.09 57.83 -43.61
N THR A 642 26.90 57.02 -44.64
CA THR A 642 25.79 56.04 -44.74
C THR A 642 25.96 54.98 -43.68
N GLU A 643 27.16 54.40 -43.53
CA GLU A 643 27.46 53.39 -42.53
C GLU A 643 27.32 53.86 -41.08
N LYS A 644 27.55 55.18 -40.85
CA LYS A 644 27.37 55.79 -39.51
C LYS A 644 25.92 55.83 -39.05
N TYR A 645 24.93 55.96 -39.97
CA TYR A 645 23.51 56.08 -39.64
C TYR A 645 22.74 54.81 -39.94
N ILE A 646 22.97 54.14 -41.05
CA ILE A 646 22.44 52.80 -41.35
C ILE A 646 23.43 51.75 -40.86
N LYS A 647 23.35 51.45 -39.56
CA LYS A 647 24.28 50.54 -38.87
C LYS A 647 24.03 49.09 -39.19
N TYR A 648 22.76 48.72 -39.42
CA TYR A 648 22.29 47.35 -39.61
C TYR A 648 21.70 47.14 -41.00
N GLN A 649 21.95 45.92 -41.56
CA GLN A 649 21.09 45.39 -42.62
C GLN A 649 19.89 44.67 -41.97
N ALA A 650 18.85 44.40 -42.75
CA ALA A 650 17.67 43.72 -42.25
C ALA A 650 17.98 42.30 -41.73
N GLU A 651 18.95 41.63 -42.32
CA GLU A 651 19.47 40.32 -41.97
C GLU A 651 20.25 40.37 -40.64
N ASP A 652 20.95 41.45 -40.36
CA ASP A 652 21.62 41.67 -39.06
C ASP A 652 20.56 41.76 -37.94
N ILE A 653 19.49 42.53 -38.18
CA ILE A 653 18.37 42.66 -37.20
C ILE A 653 17.74 41.32 -36.91
N GLU A 654 17.53 40.45 -37.90
CA GLU A 654 17.00 39.11 -37.75
C GLU A 654 17.91 38.28 -36.87
N THR A 655 19.22 38.26 -37.15
CA THR A 655 20.24 37.57 -36.32
C THR A 655 20.21 38.04 -34.86
N TYR A 656 20.16 39.32 -34.60
CA TYR A 656 20.10 39.90 -33.27
C TYR A 656 18.77 39.54 -32.53
N ILE A 657 17.64 39.43 -33.23
CA ILE A 657 16.38 39.00 -32.65
C ILE A 657 16.48 37.53 -32.26
N ASP A 658 17.16 36.69 -33.04
CA ASP A 658 17.37 35.29 -32.76
C ASP A 658 18.29 35.03 -31.55
N GLU A 659 19.09 35.98 -31.15
CA GLU A 659 19.91 35.95 -29.93
C GLU A 659 19.15 36.35 -28.65
N LEU A 660 17.90 36.87 -28.75
CA LEU A 660 17.13 37.28 -27.58
C LEU A 660 16.68 36.08 -26.72
N PHE A 661 16.54 36.29 -25.41
CA PHE A 661 15.95 35.37 -24.41
C PHE A 661 16.77 34.11 -24.10
N GLU A 662 18.07 34.09 -24.43
CA GLU A 662 18.94 32.93 -24.14
C GLU A 662 19.46 32.90 -22.70
N GLY A 663 19.37 34.01 -21.96
CA GLY A 663 19.94 34.16 -20.62
C GLY A 663 21.45 34.31 -20.62
N LYS A 664 22.07 34.65 -21.75
CA LYS A 664 23.49 34.89 -21.87
C LYS A 664 23.78 36.35 -21.73
N PRO A 665 24.73 36.81 -20.88
CA PRO A 665 25.16 38.20 -20.90
C PRO A 665 25.80 38.48 -22.25
N HIS A 666 25.46 39.66 -22.81
CA HIS A 666 26.00 40.12 -24.08
C HIS A 666 27.56 40.07 -24.07
N GLN A 667 28.12 39.13 -24.77
CA GLN A 667 29.54 39.18 -25.17
C GLN A 667 29.60 40.09 -26.37
N SER A 668 30.28 41.25 -26.23
CA SER A 668 30.55 42.15 -27.34
C SER A 668 31.25 41.34 -28.44
N ILE A 669 30.52 41.01 -29.49
CA ILE A 669 31.12 40.39 -30.68
C ILE A 669 32.01 41.49 -31.31
N GLY A 670 33.30 41.37 -31.02
CA GLY A 670 34.29 42.17 -31.74
C GLY A 670 34.10 41.95 -33.24
N LYS A 671 34.00 43.02 -33.98
CA LYS A 671 33.82 43.07 -35.44
C LYS A 671 34.64 41.93 -36.08
N ARG A 672 33.95 40.89 -36.58
CA ARG A 672 34.57 40.00 -37.58
C ARG A 672 34.79 40.88 -38.83
N ARG A 673 36.04 41.36 -38.97
CA ARG A 673 36.54 41.86 -40.24
C ARG A 673 36.68 40.64 -41.15
N THR A 674 35.83 40.55 -42.17
CA THR A 674 36.12 39.83 -43.39
C THR A 674 36.95 40.69 -44.29
#